data_27981c84c3c2fe665d2cd090b5309eb4
#
_entry.id   27981c84c3c2fe665d2cd090b5309eb4
#
_cell.length_a   1.000
_cell.length_b   1.000
_cell.length_c   1.000
_cell.angle_alpha   90.00
_cell.angle_beta   90.00
_cell.angle_gamma   90.00
#
_symmetry.space_group_name_H-M   'P 1'
#
loop_
_entity.id
_entity.type
_entity.pdbx_description
1 polymer ?
#
loop_
_entity_poly.entity_id
_entity_poly.type
_entity_poly.pdbx_seq_one_letter_code
_entity_poly.pdbx_strand_id
1 'polypeptide(L)'
;MIRAFQWDIGRQVERLDWLLAQLPRYADWGYSELYLHLEDAVEFPSLPGVARRDAYSRSDLGRLVGEAARVGIGVVPIVNLLGHTQYLVKVPALRDLNELRAPDGSPLAQGQICPLHPRMLEVAEALIGDMAPFCTAGKVHVGLDESFLLGRCPLCAAEVAEVGLGAHFARHVGRLNGVANARGLRLGLWADMLALLPGAIRHLPPGVIAYDWYYYPFGRLPRLELRNFAEYDLAPALRARGIEYWGCPMNGSFRHEPLPVFGERLANIRDWWRRCRQVAAGGLLVTSWEPNRLAMGMTTVVDAAAASLWLDTGVDDLPGMLSRGFRRALGGSRGRELARDALACDDHAFVGYSRWELNERWDTSVTRRGVSRFESERAFFRRLAARRPPLPTPFRSSVLFRAYLAERDVYVRSAAAAVLALRRILARGGPADPGIARGIAALQRHAGEFASVARSGRRAARGLWGLTRDARVVGPNEAVVRSDEVRLASLRLWLARCARRPAHLATSSPVCGAWQLRFDLLLPEPAVQRVVVERQAKGGAWEEVHARTLVEFRAEAARPRSPIRKEFSAPVPDPGAPLRIAVRGVGRVTVANVELTDGVEVLRPRGWRAARRSVIGSRAPKAGFPVLDWDRNAGAVALAFSNKKRRP
;
A
#
# COMPACT_ATOMS: atom_id res chain seq x y z
N MET A 1 17.63 16.92 20.29
CA MET A 1 16.72 16.27 19.33
C MET A 1 17.07 14.80 19.27
N ILE A 2 16.11 13.94 19.60
CA ILE A 2 16.24 12.48 19.58
C ILE A 2 16.30 12.00 18.11
N ARG A 3 17.10 10.96 17.86
CA ARG A 3 17.23 10.31 16.56
C ARG A 3 16.70 8.91 16.69
N ALA A 4 15.57 8.66 16.06
CA ALA A 4 14.84 7.42 16.18
C ALA A 4 14.65 6.73 14.82
N PHE A 5 14.47 5.42 14.87
CA PHE A 5 14.14 4.59 13.72
C PHE A 5 12.99 3.66 14.07
N GLN A 6 12.26 3.23 13.03
CA GLN A 6 11.15 2.30 13.20
C GLN A 6 11.45 0.99 12.47
N TRP A 7 11.07 -0.11 13.11
CA TRP A 7 10.90 -1.40 12.45
C TRP A 7 9.42 -1.76 12.39
N ASP A 8 8.92 -1.96 11.18
CA ASP A 8 7.55 -2.46 10.97
C ASP A 8 7.60 -3.98 10.94
N ILE A 9 7.38 -4.61 12.08
CA ILE A 9 7.30 -6.06 12.22
C ILE A 9 5.85 -6.58 12.14
N GLY A 10 4.88 -5.67 12.10
CA GLY A 10 3.46 -6.01 11.94
C GLY A 10 3.14 -6.60 10.56
N ARG A 11 3.86 -6.20 9.52
CA ARG A 11 3.62 -6.72 8.16
C ARG A 11 4.20 -8.11 7.94
N GLN A 12 5.33 -8.41 8.55
CA GLN A 12 5.96 -9.73 8.62
C GLN A 12 6.89 -9.83 9.84
N VAL A 13 7.15 -11.06 10.27
CA VAL A 13 8.08 -11.32 11.37
C VAL A 13 9.48 -11.58 10.82
N GLU A 14 10.42 -10.74 11.20
CA GLU A 14 11.85 -10.93 10.89
C GLU A 14 12.45 -11.95 11.87
N ARG A 15 13.56 -12.59 11.55
CA ARG A 15 14.25 -13.45 12.51
C ARG A 15 14.84 -12.61 13.65
N LEU A 16 14.62 -13.08 14.86
CA LEU A 16 15.10 -12.37 16.06
C LEU A 16 16.62 -12.20 16.08
N ASP A 17 17.38 -13.24 15.69
CA ASP A 17 18.84 -13.17 15.60
C ASP A 17 19.33 -12.07 14.66
N TRP A 18 18.61 -11.88 13.53
CA TRP A 18 18.93 -10.82 12.60
C TRP A 18 18.65 -9.43 13.22
N LEU A 19 17.51 -9.24 13.89
CA LEU A 19 17.18 -7.97 14.54
C LEU A 19 18.19 -7.63 15.64
N LEU A 20 18.52 -8.60 16.51
CA LEU A 20 19.51 -8.43 17.56
C LEU A 20 20.87 -7.97 17.00
N ALA A 21 21.30 -8.57 15.89
CA ALA A 21 22.56 -8.19 15.24
C ALA A 21 22.58 -6.78 14.61
N GLN A 22 21.41 -6.15 14.40
CA GLN A 22 21.34 -4.78 13.89
C GLN A 22 21.48 -3.73 14.99
N LEU A 23 21.02 -3.98 16.21
CA LEU A 23 20.94 -2.98 17.28
C LEU A 23 22.28 -2.27 17.58
N PRO A 24 23.41 -2.97 17.75
CA PRO A 24 24.71 -2.31 17.96
C PRO A 24 25.06 -1.34 16.81
N ARG A 25 24.74 -1.72 15.57
CA ARG A 25 25.00 -0.89 14.39
C ARG A 25 24.19 0.40 14.39
N TYR A 26 22.89 0.33 14.77
CA TYR A 26 22.07 1.52 14.89
C TYR A 26 22.55 2.42 16.01
N ALA A 27 23.02 1.87 17.12
CA ALA A 27 23.67 2.63 18.20
C ALA A 27 24.94 3.34 17.69
N ASP A 28 25.81 2.64 16.94
CA ASP A 28 27.02 3.21 16.32
C ASP A 28 26.68 4.33 15.31
N TRP A 29 25.51 4.26 14.68
CA TRP A 29 25.00 5.33 13.79
C TRP A 29 24.35 6.48 14.57
N GLY A 30 24.35 6.42 15.89
CA GLY A 30 23.86 7.48 16.77
C GLY A 30 22.34 7.55 16.89
N TYR A 31 21.64 6.48 16.58
CA TYR A 31 20.22 6.33 16.93
C TYR A 31 20.09 5.98 18.42
N SER A 32 19.08 6.55 19.08
CA SER A 32 18.86 6.36 20.53
C SER A 32 17.48 5.82 20.89
N GLU A 33 16.55 5.72 19.91
CA GLU A 33 15.23 5.13 20.14
C GLU A 33 14.82 4.25 18.97
N LEU A 34 14.20 3.09 19.29
CA LEU A 34 13.59 2.16 18.37
C LEU A 34 12.07 2.16 18.56
N TYR A 35 11.33 2.46 17.51
CA TYR A 35 9.89 2.31 17.44
C TYR A 35 9.54 0.96 16.81
N LEU A 36 8.79 0.13 17.55
CA LEU A 36 8.36 -1.20 17.07
C LEU A 36 6.88 -1.17 16.71
N HIS A 37 6.57 -1.22 15.43
CA HIS A 37 5.20 -1.37 14.96
C HIS A 37 4.80 -2.85 15.01
N LEU A 38 3.88 -3.19 15.91
CA LEU A 38 3.66 -4.57 16.36
C LEU A 38 2.47 -5.26 15.71
N GLU A 39 1.29 -4.63 15.71
CA GLU A 39 0.00 -5.25 15.36
C GLU A 39 -0.15 -6.64 16.01
N ASP A 40 -0.28 -7.71 15.20
CA ASP A 40 -0.41 -9.09 15.66
C ASP A 40 0.91 -9.89 15.68
N ALA A 41 2.05 -9.21 15.53
CA ALA A 41 3.36 -9.85 15.47
C ALA A 41 3.97 -10.19 16.83
N VAL A 42 3.28 -9.91 17.93
CA VAL A 42 3.69 -10.25 19.30
C VAL A 42 2.54 -10.87 20.08
N GLU A 43 2.89 -11.62 21.11
CA GLU A 43 1.90 -12.18 22.04
C GLU A 43 1.34 -11.10 22.98
N PHE A 44 0.02 -11.05 23.10
CA PHE A 44 -0.71 -10.25 24.08
C PHE A 44 -1.45 -11.18 25.03
N PRO A 45 -0.90 -11.47 26.22
CA PRO A 45 -1.53 -12.40 27.19
C PRO A 45 -2.95 -11.99 27.59
N SER A 46 -3.20 -10.67 27.69
CA SER A 46 -4.51 -10.13 28.05
C SER A 46 -5.54 -10.21 26.92
N LEU A 47 -5.11 -10.46 25.67
CA LEU A 47 -5.97 -10.54 24.49
C LEU A 47 -5.63 -11.78 23.67
N PRO A 48 -5.97 -12.98 24.16
CA PRO A 48 -5.67 -14.22 23.46
C PRO A 48 -6.34 -14.28 22.09
N GLY A 49 -5.62 -14.83 21.10
CA GLY A 49 -6.10 -14.96 19.73
C GLY A 49 -5.80 -13.74 18.83
N VAL A 50 -5.25 -12.65 19.34
CA VAL A 50 -4.77 -11.51 18.53
C VAL A 50 -3.49 -11.89 17.79
N ALA A 51 -2.53 -12.49 18.48
CA ALA A 51 -1.24 -12.84 17.90
C ALA A 51 -1.36 -13.85 16.75
N ARG A 52 -0.57 -13.61 15.70
CA ARG A 52 -0.43 -14.52 14.57
C ARG A 52 0.46 -15.72 14.94
N ARG A 53 0.44 -16.78 14.17
CA ARG A 53 1.15 -18.04 14.49
C ARG A 53 2.67 -17.90 14.59
N ASP A 54 3.24 -16.97 13.84
CA ASP A 54 4.68 -16.68 13.77
C ASP A 54 5.06 -15.45 14.60
N ALA A 55 4.19 -15.00 15.49
CA ALA A 55 4.45 -13.86 16.39
C ALA A 55 5.62 -14.15 17.33
N TYR A 56 6.33 -13.09 17.73
CA TYR A 56 7.31 -13.16 18.79
C TYR A 56 6.63 -13.49 20.14
N SER A 57 7.23 -14.40 20.88
CA SER A 57 6.86 -14.59 22.28
C SER A 57 7.25 -13.36 23.12
N ARG A 58 6.68 -13.26 24.30
CA ARG A 58 7.10 -12.22 25.27
C ARG A 58 8.58 -12.35 25.62
N SER A 59 9.12 -13.57 25.69
CA SER A 59 10.54 -13.81 25.91
C SER A 59 11.39 -13.27 24.76
N ASP A 60 10.97 -13.45 23.51
CA ASP A 60 11.68 -12.92 22.33
C ASP A 60 11.67 -11.39 22.34
N LEU A 61 10.53 -10.77 22.65
CA LEU A 61 10.45 -9.32 22.77
C LEU A 61 11.32 -8.81 23.92
N GLY A 62 11.34 -9.52 25.08
CA GLY A 62 12.20 -9.21 26.19
C GLY A 62 13.69 -9.26 25.85
N ARG A 63 14.11 -10.25 25.06
CA ARG A 63 15.49 -10.35 24.54
C ARG A 63 15.84 -9.18 23.62
N LEU A 64 14.90 -8.80 22.72
CA LEU A 64 15.10 -7.66 21.81
C LEU A 64 15.27 -6.35 22.59
N VAL A 65 14.38 -6.11 23.55
CA VAL A 65 14.39 -4.88 24.39
C VAL A 65 15.63 -4.85 25.31
N GLY A 66 16.02 -6.00 25.88
CA GLY A 66 17.23 -6.13 26.67
C GLY A 66 18.49 -5.83 25.88
N GLU A 67 18.59 -6.32 24.65
CA GLU A 67 19.73 -6.01 23.77
C GLU A 67 19.73 -4.53 23.33
N ALA A 68 18.55 -3.96 23.04
CA ALA A 68 18.44 -2.53 22.74
C ALA A 68 18.94 -1.67 23.93
N ALA A 69 18.52 -1.99 25.13
CA ALA A 69 18.97 -1.30 26.36
C ALA A 69 20.48 -1.44 26.58
N ARG A 70 21.04 -2.62 26.31
CA ARG A 70 22.48 -2.89 26.44
C ARG A 70 23.32 -1.97 25.54
N VAL A 71 22.81 -1.58 24.40
CA VAL A 71 23.49 -0.68 23.45
C VAL A 71 22.99 0.78 23.55
N GLY A 72 22.22 1.13 24.58
CA GLY A 72 21.75 2.49 24.82
C GLY A 72 20.58 2.93 23.93
N ILE A 73 19.81 2.01 23.39
CA ILE A 73 18.61 2.29 22.58
C ILE A 73 17.35 2.05 23.43
N GLY A 74 16.55 3.09 23.64
CA GLY A 74 15.23 2.99 24.25
C GLY A 74 14.21 2.45 23.26
N VAL A 75 13.24 1.65 23.73
CA VAL A 75 12.21 1.05 22.88
C VAL A 75 10.85 1.69 23.13
N VAL A 76 10.12 1.97 22.04
CA VAL A 76 8.75 2.50 22.03
C VAL A 76 7.87 1.55 21.22
N PRO A 77 7.03 0.73 21.85
CA PRO A 77 6.02 -0.05 21.16
C PRO A 77 4.95 0.84 20.50
N ILE A 78 4.55 0.48 19.25
CA ILE A 78 3.40 1.09 18.57
C ILE A 78 2.26 0.08 18.58
N VAL A 79 1.16 0.43 19.27
CA VAL A 79 -0.07 -0.35 19.33
C VAL A 79 -1.23 0.48 18.77
N ASN A 80 -1.76 0.11 17.62
CA ASN A 80 -2.81 0.89 16.97
C ASN A 80 -4.15 0.76 17.74
N LEU A 81 -4.73 1.90 18.15
CA LEU A 81 -5.92 1.97 18.99
C LEU A 81 -7.04 2.88 18.41
N LEU A 82 -7.07 3.02 17.08
CA LEU A 82 -8.19 3.63 16.35
C LEU A 82 -8.18 3.20 14.89
N GLY A 83 -7.39 3.83 14.00
CA GLY A 83 -7.08 3.34 12.65
C GLY A 83 -6.19 2.11 12.68
N HIS A 84 -6.11 1.39 11.56
CA HIS A 84 -5.25 0.20 11.39
C HIS A 84 -5.45 -0.91 12.44
N THR A 85 -6.68 -1.08 12.92
CA THR A 85 -7.02 -2.06 13.96
C THR A 85 -7.58 -3.38 13.40
N GLN A 86 -7.34 -3.68 12.14
CA GLN A 86 -7.74 -4.95 11.50
C GLN A 86 -7.20 -6.17 12.26
N TYR A 87 -6.04 -6.03 12.89
CA TYR A 87 -5.43 -7.07 13.71
C TYR A 87 -6.25 -7.43 14.96
N LEU A 88 -7.06 -6.50 15.48
CA LEU A 88 -8.01 -6.72 16.57
C LEU A 88 -9.34 -7.26 16.04
N VAL A 89 -9.98 -6.54 15.10
CA VAL A 89 -11.34 -6.87 14.65
C VAL A 89 -11.41 -8.15 13.80
N LYS A 90 -10.28 -8.72 13.38
CA LYS A 90 -10.22 -10.07 12.82
C LYS A 90 -10.59 -11.15 13.84
N VAL A 91 -10.36 -10.91 15.14
CA VAL A 91 -10.68 -11.83 16.23
C VAL A 91 -12.18 -11.81 16.49
N PRO A 92 -12.88 -12.97 16.44
CA PRO A 92 -14.34 -12.99 16.59
C PRO A 92 -14.84 -12.30 17.87
N ALA A 93 -14.14 -12.47 19.00
CA ALA A 93 -14.49 -11.88 20.28
C ALA A 93 -14.30 -10.34 20.36
N LEU A 94 -13.58 -9.74 19.40
CA LEU A 94 -13.30 -8.31 19.35
C LEU A 94 -13.95 -7.63 18.13
N ARG A 95 -14.69 -8.36 17.33
CA ARG A 95 -15.27 -7.85 16.08
C ARG A 95 -16.31 -6.78 16.31
N ASP A 96 -17.01 -6.79 17.42
CA ASP A 96 -18.02 -5.80 17.83
C ASP A 96 -17.42 -4.41 18.12
N LEU A 97 -16.10 -4.32 18.37
CA LEU A 97 -15.41 -3.04 18.51
C LEU A 97 -15.42 -2.21 17.22
N ASN A 98 -15.78 -2.80 16.08
CA ASN A 98 -15.67 -2.19 14.76
C ASN A 98 -16.59 -0.96 14.60
N GLU A 99 -16.00 0.18 14.20
CA GLU A 99 -16.74 1.41 13.89
C GLU A 99 -17.62 1.24 12.65
N LEU A 100 -17.13 0.54 11.64
CA LEU A 100 -17.88 0.30 10.41
C LEU A 100 -18.92 -0.81 10.62
N ARG A 101 -20.17 -0.50 10.29
CA ARG A 101 -21.30 -1.41 10.46
C ARG A 101 -22.03 -1.66 9.16
N ALA A 102 -22.62 -2.84 9.04
CA ALA A 102 -23.56 -3.14 7.97
C ALA A 102 -24.86 -2.33 8.15
N PRO A 103 -25.74 -2.27 7.14
CA PRO A 103 -27.01 -1.54 7.25
C PRO A 103 -27.94 -2.00 8.39
N ASP A 104 -27.82 -3.25 8.83
CA ASP A 104 -28.52 -3.84 9.96
C ASP A 104 -27.85 -3.55 11.32
N GLY A 105 -26.76 -2.76 11.34
CA GLY A 105 -25.99 -2.42 12.53
C GLY A 105 -24.94 -3.45 12.92
N SER A 106 -24.82 -4.59 12.22
CA SER A 106 -23.81 -5.61 12.51
C SER A 106 -22.40 -5.13 12.13
N PRO A 107 -21.34 -5.53 12.87
CA PRO A 107 -19.96 -5.16 12.55
C PRO A 107 -19.50 -5.82 11.25
N LEU A 108 -18.71 -5.08 10.46
CA LEU A 108 -18.03 -5.60 9.28
C LEU A 108 -16.66 -6.22 9.64
N ALA A 109 -16.18 -7.13 8.81
CA ALA A 109 -14.90 -7.83 9.03
C ALA A 109 -13.67 -6.91 8.89
N GLN A 110 -13.83 -5.73 8.30
CA GLN A 110 -12.77 -4.74 8.09
C GLN A 110 -13.21 -3.40 8.67
N GLY A 111 -12.27 -2.65 9.22
CA GLY A 111 -12.54 -1.32 9.72
C GLY A 111 -11.61 -0.89 10.85
N GLN A 112 -12.00 0.16 11.53
CA GLN A 112 -11.33 0.69 12.71
C GLN A 112 -12.21 0.49 13.93
N ILE A 113 -11.63 0.53 15.13
CA ILE A 113 -12.41 0.40 16.36
C ILE A 113 -13.18 1.68 16.68
N CYS A 114 -14.31 1.50 17.36
CA CYS A 114 -15.16 2.59 17.82
C CYS A 114 -14.64 3.17 19.15
N PRO A 115 -14.34 4.47 19.23
CA PRO A 115 -13.86 5.11 20.46
C PRO A 115 -14.82 5.01 21.65
N LEU A 116 -16.11 4.91 21.38
CA LEU A 116 -17.17 4.87 22.40
C LEU A 116 -17.69 3.47 22.71
N HIS A 117 -17.10 2.43 22.08
CA HIS A 117 -17.51 1.08 22.41
C HIS A 117 -17.23 0.77 23.90
N PRO A 118 -18.19 0.19 24.66
CA PRO A 118 -18.04 -0.06 26.10
C PRO A 118 -16.74 -0.78 26.50
N ARG A 119 -16.27 -1.72 25.66
CA ARG A 119 -15.04 -2.49 25.90
C ARG A 119 -13.78 -1.83 25.35
N MET A 120 -13.88 -0.66 24.72
CA MET A 120 -12.74 -0.03 24.05
C MET A 120 -11.61 0.31 25.06
N LEU A 121 -11.97 0.83 26.24
CA LEU A 121 -10.99 1.17 27.25
C LEU A 121 -10.33 -0.08 27.87
N GLU A 122 -11.09 -1.14 28.12
CA GLU A 122 -10.58 -2.45 28.54
C GLU A 122 -9.50 -2.97 27.58
N VAL A 123 -9.78 -2.91 26.27
CA VAL A 123 -8.83 -3.35 25.22
C VAL A 123 -7.59 -2.46 25.19
N ALA A 124 -7.74 -1.16 25.36
CA ALA A 124 -6.60 -0.23 25.43
C ALA A 124 -5.74 -0.50 26.66
N GLU A 125 -6.35 -0.74 27.81
CA GLU A 125 -5.66 -1.11 29.05
C GLU A 125 -4.89 -2.42 28.93
N ALA A 126 -5.48 -3.42 28.26
CA ALA A 126 -4.86 -4.70 27.97
C ALA A 126 -3.62 -4.53 27.07
N LEU A 127 -3.77 -3.86 25.92
CA LEU A 127 -2.68 -3.66 24.97
C LEU A 127 -1.53 -2.83 25.53
N ILE A 128 -1.84 -1.67 26.12
CA ILE A 128 -0.83 -0.80 26.72
C ILE A 128 -0.20 -1.48 27.94
N GLY A 129 -1.01 -2.19 28.75
CA GLY A 129 -0.53 -2.93 29.90
C GLY A 129 0.44 -4.05 29.56
N ASP A 130 0.10 -4.86 28.54
CA ASP A 130 0.99 -5.92 28.05
C ASP A 130 2.31 -5.38 27.49
N MET A 131 2.29 -4.17 26.92
CA MET A 131 3.49 -3.56 26.31
C MET A 131 4.27 -2.67 27.28
N ALA A 132 3.69 -2.21 28.38
CA ALA A 132 4.34 -1.30 29.33
C ALA A 132 5.74 -1.76 29.80
N PRO A 133 5.99 -3.06 30.11
CA PRO A 133 7.32 -3.52 30.51
C PRO A 133 8.40 -3.34 29.42
N PHE A 134 7.99 -3.16 28.17
CA PHE A 134 8.88 -3.01 27.01
C PHE A 134 9.05 -1.56 26.57
N CYS A 135 8.36 -0.62 27.21
CA CYS A 135 8.42 0.82 26.94
C CYS A 135 9.64 1.49 27.59
N THR A 136 10.87 1.01 27.29
CA THR A 136 12.09 1.47 27.97
C THR A 136 12.47 2.91 27.68
N ALA A 137 11.89 3.54 26.66
CA ALA A 137 12.00 4.97 26.40
C ALA A 137 10.98 5.83 27.20
N GLY A 138 10.18 5.23 28.07
CA GLY A 138 9.12 5.91 28.83
C GLY A 138 7.94 6.41 27.97
N LYS A 139 7.75 5.82 26.80
CA LYS A 139 6.73 6.20 25.83
C LYS A 139 5.99 4.99 25.29
N VAL A 140 4.72 5.18 24.92
CA VAL A 140 3.94 4.24 24.10
C VAL A 140 3.31 5.02 22.96
N HIS A 141 3.35 4.49 21.75
CA HIS A 141 2.71 5.10 20.60
C HIS A 141 1.42 4.33 20.24
N VAL A 142 0.30 5.04 20.10
CA VAL A 142 -1.03 4.41 19.93
C VAL A 142 -1.59 4.48 18.51
N GLY A 143 -0.76 4.87 17.54
CA GLY A 143 -1.19 4.99 16.14
C GLY A 143 -2.14 6.16 15.93
N LEU A 144 -3.40 5.89 15.67
CA LEU A 144 -4.54 6.80 15.43
C LEU A 144 -4.56 7.44 14.04
N ASP A 145 -3.64 7.07 13.16
CA ASP A 145 -3.57 7.56 11.78
C ASP A 145 -4.68 6.98 10.90
N GLU A 146 -4.95 7.69 9.80
CA GLU A 146 -5.90 7.29 8.75
C GLU A 146 -7.26 6.79 9.29
N SER A 147 -7.72 7.38 10.41
CA SER A 147 -8.95 7.00 11.09
C SER A 147 -10.20 7.52 10.37
N PHE A 148 -10.35 7.17 9.09
CA PHE A 148 -11.34 7.71 8.16
C PHE A 148 -12.79 7.29 8.47
N LEU A 149 -13.00 6.32 9.37
CA LEU A 149 -14.32 5.86 9.81
C LEU A 149 -14.81 6.56 11.07
N LEU A 150 -14.01 7.44 11.66
CA LEU A 150 -14.31 8.10 12.93
C LEU A 150 -15.70 8.78 12.90
N GLY A 151 -16.50 8.52 13.92
CA GLY A 151 -17.83 9.14 14.06
C GLY A 151 -18.94 8.51 13.23
N ARG A 152 -18.76 7.32 12.66
CA ARG A 152 -19.71 6.70 11.73
C ARG A 152 -20.74 5.77 12.39
N CYS A 153 -20.38 5.11 13.48
CA CYS A 153 -21.35 4.27 14.19
C CYS A 153 -22.38 5.12 14.96
N PRO A 154 -23.55 4.54 15.32
CA PRO A 154 -24.59 5.30 16.01
C PRO A 154 -24.12 5.94 17.33
N LEU A 155 -23.25 5.27 18.08
CA LEU A 155 -22.71 5.80 19.34
C LEU A 155 -21.85 7.04 19.09
N CYS A 156 -20.89 6.94 18.15
CA CYS A 156 -19.99 8.03 17.83
C CYS A 156 -20.73 9.20 17.13
N ALA A 157 -21.67 8.89 16.24
CA ALA A 157 -22.45 9.92 15.53
C ALA A 157 -23.24 10.83 16.47
N ALA A 158 -23.78 10.30 17.57
CA ALA A 158 -24.47 11.08 18.59
C ALA A 158 -23.51 12.07 19.28
N GLU A 159 -22.34 11.61 19.75
CA GLU A 159 -21.35 12.51 20.37
C GLU A 159 -20.79 13.53 19.37
N VAL A 160 -20.54 13.11 18.11
CA VAL A 160 -20.05 14.02 17.06
C VAL A 160 -21.06 15.13 16.77
N ALA A 161 -22.36 14.83 16.78
CA ALA A 161 -23.41 15.84 16.60
C ALA A 161 -23.42 16.89 17.74
N GLU A 162 -23.05 16.47 18.94
CA GLU A 162 -23.02 17.36 20.12
C GLU A 162 -21.73 18.20 20.17
N VAL A 163 -20.53 17.57 20.02
CA VAL A 163 -19.26 18.22 20.30
C VAL A 163 -18.39 18.48 19.07
N GLY A 164 -18.74 17.93 17.93
CA GLY A 164 -17.95 17.95 16.71
C GLY A 164 -16.86 16.86 16.66
N LEU A 165 -16.45 16.54 15.43
CA LEU A 165 -15.53 15.42 15.17
C LEU A 165 -14.12 15.62 15.78
N GLY A 166 -13.62 16.87 15.77
CA GLY A 166 -12.32 17.19 16.37
C GLY A 166 -12.29 17.00 17.89
N ALA A 167 -13.34 17.43 18.60
CA ALA A 167 -13.45 17.22 20.05
C ALA A 167 -13.66 15.74 20.38
N HIS A 168 -14.45 15.01 19.60
CA HIS A 168 -14.62 13.56 19.71
C HIS A 168 -13.30 12.81 19.61
N PHE A 169 -12.47 13.13 18.58
CA PHE A 169 -11.11 12.58 18.45
C PHE A 169 -10.26 12.89 19.68
N ALA A 170 -10.20 14.15 20.11
CA ALA A 170 -9.39 14.56 21.24
C ALA A 170 -9.82 13.91 22.58
N ARG A 171 -11.13 13.69 22.78
CA ARG A 171 -11.64 12.92 23.94
C ARG A 171 -11.11 11.48 23.95
N HIS A 172 -11.04 10.84 22.77
CA HIS A 172 -10.44 9.51 22.67
C HIS A 172 -8.97 9.54 23.03
N VAL A 173 -8.20 10.49 22.48
CA VAL A 173 -6.79 10.71 22.88
C VAL A 173 -6.66 10.91 24.38
N GLY A 174 -7.54 11.70 25.01
CA GLY A 174 -7.56 11.93 26.44
C GLY A 174 -7.73 10.65 27.26
N ARG A 175 -8.64 9.76 26.86
CA ARG A 175 -8.85 8.45 27.52
C ARG A 175 -7.60 7.57 27.41
N LEU A 176 -7.01 7.47 26.21
CA LEU A 176 -5.78 6.70 26.02
C LEU A 176 -4.59 7.28 26.79
N ASN A 177 -4.49 8.62 26.87
CA ASN A 177 -3.48 9.29 27.65
C ASN A 177 -3.61 8.98 29.14
N GLY A 178 -4.85 8.89 29.67
CA GLY A 178 -5.10 8.43 31.03
C GLY A 178 -4.56 7.02 31.28
N VAL A 179 -4.80 6.08 30.35
CA VAL A 179 -4.28 4.70 30.43
C VAL A 179 -2.75 4.66 30.40
N ALA A 180 -2.11 5.44 29.55
CA ALA A 180 -0.66 5.53 29.46
C ALA A 180 -0.04 6.15 30.72
N ASN A 181 -0.58 7.28 31.19
CA ASN A 181 -0.10 8.00 32.37
C ASN A 181 -0.22 7.17 33.66
N ALA A 182 -1.28 6.37 33.79
CA ALA A 182 -1.44 5.43 34.91
C ALA A 182 -0.30 4.40 34.99
N ARG A 183 0.48 4.24 33.94
CA ARG A 183 1.65 3.37 33.83
C ARG A 183 2.98 4.14 33.75
N GLY A 184 2.97 5.45 34.02
CA GLY A 184 4.15 6.31 33.94
C GLY A 184 4.66 6.55 32.50
N LEU A 185 3.81 6.32 31.46
CA LEU A 185 4.19 6.43 30.06
C LEU A 185 3.62 7.71 29.43
N ARG A 186 4.41 8.34 28.57
CA ARG A 186 3.95 9.40 27.69
C ARG A 186 3.29 8.81 26.44
N LEU A 187 2.15 9.38 26.05
CA LEU A 187 1.40 8.94 24.88
C LEU A 187 1.94 9.60 23.61
N GLY A 188 2.21 8.81 22.58
CA GLY A 188 2.49 9.26 21.21
C GLY A 188 1.37 8.92 20.24
N LEU A 189 1.14 9.78 19.22
CA LEU A 189 0.17 9.55 18.15
C LEU A 189 0.65 10.12 16.82
N TRP A 190 0.22 9.53 15.71
CA TRP A 190 0.42 10.11 14.39
C TRP A 190 -0.42 11.37 14.21
N ALA A 191 0.12 12.38 13.57
CA ALA A 191 -0.44 13.73 13.55
C ALA A 191 -1.31 14.04 12.33
N ASP A 192 -1.47 13.14 11.37
CA ASP A 192 -2.28 13.35 10.16
C ASP A 192 -3.74 13.68 10.49
N MET A 193 -4.33 13.02 11.49
CA MET A 193 -5.68 13.36 11.95
C MET A 193 -5.77 14.76 12.54
N LEU A 194 -4.69 15.30 13.12
CA LEU A 194 -4.66 16.69 13.60
C LEU A 194 -4.58 17.69 12.44
N ALA A 195 -3.93 17.32 11.34
CA ALA A 195 -3.95 18.13 10.12
C ALA A 195 -5.32 18.12 9.44
N LEU A 196 -6.07 17.01 9.55
CA LEU A 196 -7.45 16.88 9.05
C LEU A 196 -8.47 17.55 9.97
N LEU A 197 -8.22 17.52 11.28
CA LEU A 197 -9.10 18.02 12.35
C LEU A 197 -8.33 19.04 13.23
N PRO A 198 -7.92 20.19 12.70
CA PRO A 198 -7.09 21.14 13.45
C PRO A 198 -7.77 21.66 14.71
N GLY A 199 -9.10 21.68 14.74
CA GLY A 199 -9.87 21.99 15.95
C GLY A 199 -9.66 21.03 17.11
N ALA A 200 -9.17 19.81 16.85
CA ALA A 200 -8.85 18.84 17.90
C ALA A 200 -7.71 19.30 18.80
N ILE A 201 -6.73 20.05 18.27
CA ILE A 201 -5.49 20.42 18.98
C ILE A 201 -5.80 21.16 20.29
N ARG A 202 -6.79 22.05 20.30
CA ARG A 202 -7.19 22.82 21.50
C ARG A 202 -7.70 21.95 22.65
N HIS A 203 -8.17 20.73 22.36
CA HIS A 203 -8.74 19.79 23.33
C HIS A 203 -7.79 18.66 23.71
N LEU A 204 -6.62 18.56 23.05
CA LEU A 204 -5.65 17.53 23.39
C LEU A 204 -5.09 17.72 24.82
N PRO A 205 -4.85 16.64 25.56
CA PRO A 205 -4.15 16.73 26.84
C PRO A 205 -2.72 17.20 26.63
N PRO A 206 -2.15 17.97 27.59
CA PRO A 206 -0.74 18.34 27.55
C PRO A 206 0.16 17.11 27.72
N GLY A 207 1.40 17.21 27.25
CA GLY A 207 2.42 16.15 27.42
C GLY A 207 2.34 15.00 26.42
N VAL A 208 1.33 14.93 25.57
CA VAL A 208 1.33 13.99 24.43
C VAL A 208 2.39 14.38 23.39
N ILE A 209 2.74 13.43 22.54
CA ILE A 209 3.73 13.61 21.47
C ILE A 209 3.03 13.40 20.13
N ALA A 210 3.15 14.39 19.24
CA ALA A 210 2.59 14.35 17.89
C ALA A 210 3.68 14.04 16.87
N TYR A 211 3.51 12.94 16.13
CA TYR A 211 4.43 12.45 15.13
C TYR A 211 3.88 12.77 13.73
N ASP A 212 4.46 13.81 13.10
CA ASP A 212 4.02 14.33 11.80
C ASP A 212 4.77 13.65 10.67
N TRP A 213 4.05 12.94 9.79
CA TRP A 213 4.64 12.12 8.74
C TRP A 213 4.35 12.64 7.34
N TYR A 214 5.38 12.62 6.50
CA TYR A 214 5.29 12.89 5.07
C TYR A 214 6.48 12.25 4.36
N TYR A 215 6.23 11.54 3.25
CA TYR A 215 7.20 10.60 2.68
C TYR A 215 7.83 11.05 1.36
N TYR A 216 7.64 12.31 0.99
CA TYR A 216 8.19 12.88 -0.24
C TYR A 216 9.09 14.09 0.06
N PRO A 217 10.05 14.44 -0.85
CA PRO A 217 10.75 15.72 -0.76
C PRO A 217 9.77 16.90 -0.67
N PHE A 218 10.08 17.89 0.14
CA PHE A 218 9.15 18.99 0.48
C PHE A 218 8.74 19.87 -0.69
N GLY A 219 9.60 19.98 -1.71
CA GLY A 219 9.25 20.69 -2.94
C GLY A 219 8.22 19.98 -3.82
N ARG A 220 7.84 18.73 -3.50
CA ARG A 220 6.85 17.98 -4.24
C ARG A 220 5.47 18.16 -3.61
N LEU A 221 4.50 18.62 -4.41
CA LEU A 221 3.11 18.69 -3.96
C LEU A 221 2.59 17.30 -3.63
N PRO A 222 1.88 17.13 -2.50
CA PRO A 222 1.31 15.86 -2.12
C PRO A 222 0.32 15.37 -3.17
N ARG A 223 0.46 14.11 -3.55
CA ARG A 223 -0.53 13.40 -4.39
C ARG A 223 -1.56 12.65 -3.57
N LEU A 224 -1.39 12.64 -2.26
CA LEU A 224 -2.28 12.00 -1.31
C LEU A 224 -3.42 12.94 -0.96
N GLU A 225 -4.55 12.36 -0.66
CA GLU A 225 -5.77 13.03 -0.22
C GLU A 225 -5.63 13.63 1.19
N LEU A 226 -4.52 13.30 1.87
CA LEU A 226 -4.18 13.78 3.19
C LEU A 226 -3.46 15.14 3.11
N ARG A 227 -3.80 16.02 4.03
CA ARG A 227 -3.05 17.25 4.27
C ARG A 227 -1.69 16.93 4.86
N ASN A 228 -0.72 17.76 4.55
CA ASN A 228 0.59 17.74 5.17
C ASN A 228 0.97 19.12 5.68
N PHE A 229 2.13 19.23 6.33
CA PHE A 229 2.63 20.47 6.90
C PHE A 229 2.79 21.60 5.87
N ALA A 230 2.98 21.35 4.57
CA ALA A 230 3.03 22.38 3.54
C ALA A 230 1.66 23.05 3.31
N GLU A 231 0.58 22.37 3.62
CA GLU A 231 -0.78 22.90 3.56
C GLU A 231 -1.27 23.42 4.93
N TYR A 232 -0.80 22.82 6.00
CA TYR A 232 -1.12 23.21 7.37
C TYR A 232 0.03 22.84 8.30
N ASP A 233 0.75 23.85 8.80
CA ASP A 233 1.85 23.66 9.74
C ASP A 233 1.31 23.43 11.16
N LEU A 234 1.46 22.20 11.65
CA LEU A 234 1.01 21.79 12.98
C LEU A 234 1.93 22.34 14.11
N ALA A 235 3.22 22.55 13.84
CA ALA A 235 4.21 22.80 14.86
C ALA A 235 3.91 24.03 15.75
N PRO A 236 3.46 25.20 15.22
CA PRO A 236 3.12 26.34 16.06
C PRO A 236 1.93 26.07 17.01
N ALA A 237 0.87 25.45 16.50
CA ALA A 237 -0.35 25.16 17.27
C ALA A 237 -0.08 24.13 18.37
N LEU A 238 0.69 23.08 18.07
CA LEU A 238 1.09 22.06 19.06
C LEU A 238 1.98 22.63 20.15
N ARG A 239 2.96 23.47 19.76
CA ARG A 239 3.84 24.14 20.73
C ARG A 239 3.06 25.05 21.70
N ALA A 240 2.09 25.82 21.20
CA ALA A 240 1.23 26.66 22.02
C ALA A 240 0.43 25.86 23.07
N ARG A 241 0.26 24.55 22.87
CA ARG A 241 -0.40 23.62 23.79
C ARG A 241 0.55 22.79 24.65
N GLY A 242 1.88 23.00 24.54
CA GLY A 242 2.87 22.17 25.24
C GLY A 242 2.93 20.73 24.72
N ILE A 243 2.52 20.50 23.46
CA ILE A 243 2.57 19.19 22.80
C ILE A 243 3.88 19.11 22.04
N GLU A 244 4.63 18.03 22.28
CA GLU A 244 5.91 17.81 21.63
C GLU A 244 5.69 17.37 20.16
N TYR A 245 6.45 17.96 19.24
CA TYR A 245 6.36 17.72 17.81
C TYR A 245 7.57 16.95 17.29
N TRP A 246 7.35 15.93 16.46
CA TRP A 246 8.36 15.11 15.80
C TRP A 246 8.15 15.07 14.30
N GLY A 247 9.23 15.00 13.53
CA GLY A 247 9.18 14.80 12.09
C GLY A 247 9.45 13.34 11.71
N CYS A 248 8.65 12.81 10.78
CA CYS A 248 8.65 11.39 10.44
C CYS A 248 8.80 11.15 8.92
N PRO A 249 10.03 11.12 8.39
CA PRO A 249 10.33 10.63 7.04
C PRO A 249 10.21 9.12 6.94
N MET A 250 10.34 8.56 5.72
CA MET A 250 10.34 7.12 5.44
C MET A 250 11.63 6.66 4.77
N ASN A 251 12.08 5.43 5.08
CA ASN A 251 13.29 4.81 4.49
C ASN A 251 13.01 3.78 3.38
N GLY A 252 11.75 3.38 3.19
CA GLY A 252 11.39 2.20 2.41
C GLY A 252 11.17 2.44 0.92
N SER A 253 10.51 1.46 0.33
CA SER A 253 10.12 1.52 -1.08
C SER A 253 8.88 2.40 -1.26
N PHE A 254 8.58 2.66 -2.52
CA PHE A 254 7.31 3.17 -2.92
C PHE A 254 6.43 1.97 -3.28
N ARG A 255 5.48 1.59 -2.41
CA ARG A 255 4.44 0.61 -2.73
C ARG A 255 4.95 -0.80 -3.07
N HIS A 256 5.57 -1.45 -2.10
CA HIS A 256 5.92 -2.88 -2.15
C HIS A 256 7.01 -3.26 -3.16
N GLU A 257 7.86 -2.35 -3.58
CA GLU A 257 9.02 -2.70 -4.40
C GLU A 257 10.12 -3.41 -3.60
N PRO A 258 10.92 -4.26 -4.23
CA PRO A 258 12.01 -4.96 -3.56
C PRO A 258 13.24 -4.09 -3.30
N LEU A 259 13.21 -2.81 -3.65
CA LEU A 259 14.25 -1.81 -3.43
C LEU A 259 13.66 -0.53 -2.83
N PRO A 260 14.36 0.17 -1.93
CA PRO A 260 14.03 1.55 -1.57
C PRO A 260 14.08 2.46 -2.80
N VAL A 261 13.38 3.59 -2.75
CA VAL A 261 13.60 4.70 -3.68
C VAL A 261 14.64 5.63 -3.05
N PHE A 262 15.91 5.28 -3.24
CA PHE A 262 17.03 5.80 -2.45
C PHE A 262 17.15 7.31 -2.42
N GLY A 263 17.15 7.95 -3.60
CA GLY A 263 17.29 9.40 -3.72
C GLY A 263 16.11 10.15 -3.13
N GLU A 264 14.88 9.71 -3.41
CA GLU A 264 13.67 10.34 -2.88
C GLU A 264 13.58 10.21 -1.36
N ARG A 265 13.92 9.04 -0.82
CA ARG A 265 13.89 8.80 0.64
C ARG A 265 14.95 9.64 1.36
N LEU A 266 16.16 9.69 0.85
CA LEU A 266 17.22 10.51 1.45
C LEU A 266 16.93 12.02 1.33
N ALA A 267 16.37 12.48 0.21
CA ALA A 267 15.90 13.86 0.09
C ALA A 267 14.82 14.19 1.13
N ASN A 268 13.84 13.30 1.30
CA ASN A 268 12.79 13.44 2.30
C ASN A 268 13.36 13.47 3.73
N ILE A 269 14.27 12.55 4.09
CA ILE A 269 14.90 12.50 5.40
C ILE A 269 15.73 13.77 5.67
N ARG A 270 16.48 14.25 4.68
CA ARG A 270 17.25 15.50 4.78
C ARG A 270 16.35 16.71 4.97
N ASP A 271 15.24 16.80 4.25
CA ASP A 271 14.30 17.90 4.36
C ASP A 271 13.65 17.92 5.75
N TRP A 272 13.25 16.74 6.27
CA TRP A 272 12.76 16.59 7.64
C TRP A 272 13.81 16.94 8.69
N TRP A 273 15.06 16.52 8.53
CA TRP A 273 16.15 16.87 9.43
C TRP A 273 16.31 18.39 9.57
N ARG A 274 16.32 19.09 8.45
CA ARG A 274 16.40 20.56 8.40
C ARG A 274 15.21 21.21 9.09
N ARG A 275 14.00 20.74 8.78
CA ARG A 275 12.77 21.22 9.40
C ARG A 275 12.75 20.97 10.91
N CYS A 276 13.04 19.76 11.36
CA CYS A 276 13.06 19.43 12.79
C CYS A 276 13.99 20.35 13.57
N ARG A 277 15.14 20.69 13.02
CA ARG A 277 16.04 21.68 13.61
C ARG A 277 15.44 23.09 13.63
N GLN A 278 14.84 23.51 12.53
CA GLN A 278 14.23 24.84 12.39
C GLN A 278 13.09 25.07 13.39
N VAL A 279 12.25 24.06 13.62
CA VAL A 279 11.10 24.15 14.53
C VAL A 279 11.41 23.69 15.96
N ALA A 280 12.65 23.35 16.27
CA ALA A 280 13.08 22.78 17.56
C ALA A 280 12.23 21.55 17.94
N ALA A 281 12.07 20.61 17.02
CA ALA A 281 11.34 19.36 17.25
C ALA A 281 12.01 18.52 18.33
N GLY A 282 11.24 17.72 19.08
CA GLY A 282 11.75 16.78 20.07
C GLY A 282 12.59 15.66 19.44
N GLY A 283 12.21 15.21 18.24
CA GLY A 283 12.92 14.14 17.54
C GLY A 283 12.67 14.07 16.02
N LEU A 284 13.49 13.24 15.41
CA LEU A 284 13.32 12.73 14.04
C LEU A 284 13.16 11.21 14.12
N LEU A 285 12.04 10.69 13.60
CA LEU A 285 11.76 9.26 13.53
C LEU A 285 11.78 8.81 12.05
N VAL A 286 12.81 8.09 11.65
CA VAL A 286 12.86 7.48 10.32
C VAL A 286 11.96 6.25 10.31
N THR A 287 10.79 6.36 9.69
CA THR A 287 9.78 5.30 9.63
C THR A 287 10.09 4.27 8.55
N SER A 288 9.62 3.05 8.75
CA SER A 288 9.73 1.95 7.81
C SER A 288 8.36 1.32 7.62
N TRP A 289 7.80 1.40 6.41
CA TRP A 289 6.51 0.86 6.09
C TRP A 289 6.59 -0.13 4.92
N GLU A 290 5.66 -1.08 4.89
CA GLU A 290 5.52 -2.06 3.82
C GLU A 290 6.78 -2.91 3.55
N PRO A 291 7.51 -3.36 4.60
CA PRO A 291 8.75 -4.12 4.41
C PRO A 291 8.51 -5.55 3.88
N ASN A 292 7.24 -5.99 3.77
CA ASN A 292 6.88 -7.35 3.38
C ASN A 292 7.42 -7.81 2.02
N ARG A 293 7.73 -6.89 1.11
CA ARG A 293 8.35 -7.20 -0.20
C ARG A 293 9.79 -6.72 -0.30
N LEU A 294 10.20 -5.89 0.62
CA LEU A 294 11.51 -5.23 0.69
C LEU A 294 12.38 -5.96 1.72
N ALA A 295 13.64 -6.18 1.40
CA ALA A 295 14.59 -6.66 2.41
C ALA A 295 14.97 -5.54 3.36
N MET A 296 14.81 -5.75 4.67
CA MET A 296 15.25 -4.78 5.68
C MET A 296 16.74 -4.43 5.57
N GLY A 297 17.57 -5.34 5.08
CA GLY A 297 18.98 -5.05 4.81
C GLY A 297 19.21 -3.93 3.80
N MET A 298 18.20 -3.54 3.00
CA MET A 298 18.29 -2.41 2.07
C MET A 298 17.75 -1.11 2.69
N THR A 299 16.72 -1.15 3.54
CA THR A 299 16.30 0.02 4.32
C THR A 299 17.36 0.42 5.32
N THR A 300 18.08 -0.56 5.91
CA THR A 300 19.24 -0.34 6.78
C THR A 300 20.33 0.50 6.09
N VAL A 301 20.50 0.38 4.76
CA VAL A 301 21.42 1.25 4.00
C VAL A 301 20.94 2.71 4.01
N VAL A 302 19.63 2.94 3.88
CA VAL A 302 19.05 4.29 3.93
C VAL A 302 19.18 4.90 5.33
N ASP A 303 18.94 4.12 6.39
CA ASP A 303 19.10 4.56 7.78
C ASP A 303 20.57 4.90 8.09
N ALA A 304 21.50 4.06 7.63
CA ALA A 304 22.93 4.31 7.74
C ALA A 304 23.39 5.56 6.94
N ALA A 305 22.74 5.84 5.80
CA ALA A 305 22.98 7.04 5.00
C ALA A 305 22.42 8.31 5.70
N ALA A 306 21.23 8.20 6.29
CA ALA A 306 20.63 9.28 7.06
C ALA A 306 21.53 9.74 8.23
N ALA A 307 22.25 8.81 8.84
CA ALA A 307 23.21 9.10 9.92
C ALA A 307 24.30 10.10 9.49
N SER A 308 24.56 10.26 8.20
CA SER A 308 25.49 11.29 7.71
C SER A 308 25.07 12.73 8.10
N LEU A 309 23.78 12.97 8.30
CA LEU A 309 23.24 14.29 8.67
C LEU A 309 23.68 14.75 10.07
N TRP A 310 24.07 13.83 10.95
CA TRP A 310 24.48 14.14 12.33
C TRP A 310 25.86 13.61 12.72
N LEU A 311 26.42 12.66 11.96
CA LEU A 311 27.76 12.14 12.22
C LEU A 311 28.84 12.81 11.37
N ASP A 312 28.48 13.30 10.18
CA ASP A 312 29.46 13.80 9.20
C ASP A 312 29.23 15.29 8.93
N THR A 313 30.20 16.14 9.25
CA THR A 313 30.14 17.56 8.93
C THR A 313 30.18 17.79 7.41
N GLY A 314 29.24 18.61 6.91
CA GLY A 314 29.22 19.06 5.50
C GLY A 314 28.79 18.03 4.46
N VAL A 315 28.26 16.87 4.88
CA VAL A 315 27.76 15.85 3.94
C VAL A 315 26.23 15.83 3.98
N ASP A 316 25.63 16.55 3.03
CA ASP A 316 24.16 16.54 2.84
C ASP A 316 23.74 16.36 1.37
N ASP A 317 24.69 16.09 0.48
CA ASP A 317 24.41 15.65 -0.88
C ASP A 317 24.00 14.16 -0.92
N LEU A 318 23.01 13.82 -1.74
CA LEU A 318 22.43 12.47 -1.76
C LEU A 318 23.43 11.38 -2.15
N PRO A 319 24.29 11.55 -3.19
CA PRO A 319 25.31 10.56 -3.52
C PRO A 319 26.32 10.35 -2.39
N GLY A 320 26.76 11.40 -1.72
CA GLY A 320 27.69 11.36 -0.59
C GLY A 320 27.09 10.62 0.60
N MET A 321 25.87 10.98 1.00
CA MET A 321 25.11 10.30 2.06
C MET A 321 24.96 8.81 1.76
N LEU A 322 24.50 8.47 0.55
CA LEU A 322 24.27 7.06 0.17
C LEU A 322 25.57 6.27 0.08
N SER A 323 26.65 6.87 -0.41
CA SER A 323 27.98 6.26 -0.41
C SER A 323 28.46 5.88 1.00
N ARG A 324 28.23 6.75 1.99
CA ARG A 324 28.52 6.48 3.40
C ARG A 324 27.59 5.41 3.96
N GLY A 325 26.30 5.47 3.60
CA GLY A 325 25.31 4.47 3.97
C GLY A 325 25.71 3.06 3.55
N PHE A 326 26.11 2.88 2.31
CA PHE A 326 26.62 1.57 1.83
C PHE A 326 27.85 1.10 2.61
N ARG A 327 28.81 1.99 2.87
CA ARG A 327 30.00 1.63 3.65
C ARG A 327 29.67 1.25 5.08
N ARG A 328 28.82 2.02 5.76
CA ARG A 328 28.38 1.73 7.13
C ARG A 328 27.55 0.46 7.23
N ALA A 329 26.61 0.28 6.30
CA ALA A 329 25.68 -0.83 6.35
C ALA A 329 26.24 -2.15 5.82
N LEU A 330 27.10 -2.14 4.80
CA LEU A 330 27.58 -3.35 4.12
C LEU A 330 29.10 -3.51 4.18
N GLY A 331 29.82 -2.51 4.69
CA GLY A 331 31.27 -2.51 4.69
C GLY A 331 31.91 -2.25 3.32
N GLY A 332 33.23 -2.29 3.27
CA GLY A 332 34.00 -2.23 2.03
C GLY A 332 34.19 -0.81 1.46
N SER A 333 34.98 -0.72 0.37
CA SER A 333 35.43 0.53 -0.24
C SER A 333 34.53 1.02 -1.41
N ARG A 334 33.64 0.19 -1.92
CA ARG A 334 32.83 0.46 -3.13
C ARG A 334 31.63 1.38 -2.92
N GLY A 335 31.53 2.12 -1.82
CA GLY A 335 30.37 2.92 -1.47
C GLY A 335 29.92 3.89 -2.57
N ARG A 336 30.83 4.62 -3.23
CA ARG A 336 30.50 5.55 -4.33
C ARG A 336 29.90 4.84 -5.54
N GLU A 337 30.44 3.70 -5.88
CA GLU A 337 29.96 2.87 -7.00
C GLU A 337 28.56 2.33 -6.73
N LEU A 338 28.35 1.77 -5.54
CA LEU A 338 27.05 1.24 -5.11
C LEU A 338 25.98 2.34 -4.99
N ALA A 339 26.37 3.53 -4.53
CA ALA A 339 25.47 4.68 -4.46
C ALA A 339 24.98 5.12 -5.86
N ARG A 340 25.89 5.19 -6.84
CA ARG A 340 25.52 5.48 -8.22
C ARG A 340 24.55 4.43 -8.79
N ASP A 341 24.81 3.15 -8.55
CA ASP A 341 23.96 2.06 -9.02
C ASP A 341 22.57 2.07 -8.37
N ALA A 342 22.51 2.37 -7.07
CA ALA A 342 21.27 2.47 -6.32
C ALA A 342 20.42 3.66 -6.79
N LEU A 343 21.04 4.84 -6.99
CA LEU A 343 20.34 6.02 -7.54
C LEU A 343 19.85 5.77 -8.98
N ALA A 344 20.62 5.04 -9.80
CA ALA A 344 20.17 4.66 -11.13
C ALA A 344 18.95 3.69 -11.10
N CYS A 345 18.77 2.91 -10.03
CA CYS A 345 17.56 2.11 -9.86
C CYS A 345 16.30 2.97 -9.70
N ASP A 346 16.40 4.17 -9.14
CA ASP A 346 15.26 5.06 -8.91
C ASP A 346 14.62 5.53 -10.23
N ASP A 347 15.40 5.70 -11.30
CA ASP A 347 14.93 6.06 -12.64
C ASP A 347 14.05 4.95 -13.25
N HIS A 348 14.19 3.74 -12.75
CA HIS A 348 13.45 2.54 -13.13
C HIS A 348 12.45 2.09 -12.06
N ALA A 349 12.15 2.94 -11.08
CA ALA A 349 11.21 2.63 -10.03
C ALA A 349 9.81 2.31 -10.59
N PHE A 350 9.15 1.36 -9.97
CA PHE A 350 7.83 0.91 -10.37
C PHE A 350 6.83 2.06 -10.32
N VAL A 351 6.21 2.35 -11.42
CA VAL A 351 5.16 3.36 -11.49
C VAL A 351 3.82 2.67 -11.42
N GLY A 352 3.23 2.59 -10.25
CA GLY A 352 1.82 2.20 -10.11
C GLY A 352 1.55 1.16 -9.04
N TYR A 353 0.92 1.62 -7.99
CA TYR A 353 0.42 0.89 -6.83
C TYR A 353 -0.51 -0.29 -7.15
N SER A 354 -1.45 -0.09 -8.06
CA SER A 354 -2.38 -1.12 -8.51
C SER A 354 -1.71 -2.34 -9.13
N ARG A 355 -0.43 -2.23 -9.51
CA ARG A 355 0.29 -3.33 -10.16
C ARG A 355 0.67 -4.47 -9.22
N TRP A 356 0.89 -4.19 -7.93
CA TRP A 356 1.36 -5.18 -6.98
C TRP A 356 0.27 -5.76 -6.09
N GLU A 357 -0.58 -4.94 -5.55
CA GLU A 357 -1.68 -5.39 -4.71
C GLU A 357 -2.73 -6.20 -5.48
N LEU A 358 -2.91 -5.85 -6.76
CA LEU A 358 -3.78 -6.58 -7.69
C LEU A 358 -3.06 -7.71 -8.43
N ASN A 359 -1.80 -7.97 -8.15
CA ASN A 359 -0.90 -8.76 -8.98
C ASN A 359 -0.94 -10.26 -8.81
N GLU A 360 -1.94 -10.75 -8.21
CA GLU A 360 -2.37 -12.11 -8.48
C GLU A 360 -2.77 -12.33 -9.95
N ARG A 361 -2.84 -11.26 -10.77
CA ARG A 361 -3.25 -11.30 -12.17
C ARG A 361 -2.19 -10.68 -13.07
N TRP A 362 -2.00 -11.24 -14.24
CA TRP A 362 -1.24 -10.59 -15.30
C TRP A 362 -2.01 -9.35 -15.78
N ASP A 363 -1.66 -8.18 -15.25
CA ASP A 363 -2.32 -6.94 -15.62
C ASP A 363 -1.76 -6.42 -16.94
N THR A 364 -2.54 -6.58 -17.99
CA THR A 364 -2.23 -6.08 -19.32
C THR A 364 -2.69 -4.63 -19.55
N SER A 365 -3.39 -4.03 -18.57
CA SER A 365 -3.91 -2.65 -18.68
C SER A 365 -2.83 -1.58 -18.87
N VAL A 366 -1.60 -1.93 -18.57
CA VAL A 366 -0.45 -1.05 -18.76
C VAL A 366 0.05 -1.04 -20.21
N THR A 367 -0.62 -1.73 -21.13
CA THR A 367 -0.31 -1.75 -22.57
C THR A 367 -0.39 -0.39 -23.26
N ARG A 368 -1.04 0.60 -22.65
CA ARG A 368 -1.03 2.01 -23.16
C ARG A 368 0.36 2.67 -23.12
N ARG A 369 1.30 2.14 -22.36
CA ARG A 369 2.71 2.57 -22.37
C ARG A 369 3.49 1.53 -23.14
N GLY A 370 4.06 1.90 -24.27
CA GLY A 370 4.76 0.97 -25.17
C GLY A 370 5.73 0.01 -24.47
N VAL A 371 5.94 -1.15 -25.05
CA VAL A 371 6.82 -2.22 -24.55
C VAL A 371 8.26 -1.72 -24.33
N SER A 372 8.70 -0.74 -25.13
CA SER A 372 10.06 -0.18 -25.13
C SER A 372 10.57 0.26 -23.75
N ARG A 373 9.72 0.87 -22.93
CA ARG A 373 10.12 1.26 -21.56
C ARG A 373 10.46 0.04 -20.70
N PHE A 374 9.69 -1.02 -20.79
CA PHE A 374 9.92 -2.25 -20.01
C PHE A 374 11.12 -3.03 -20.53
N GLU A 375 11.41 -2.96 -21.81
CA GLU A 375 12.64 -3.50 -22.41
C GLU A 375 13.86 -2.75 -21.93
N SER A 376 13.79 -1.45 -21.80
CA SER A 376 14.85 -0.62 -21.19
C SER A 376 15.10 -1.01 -19.72
N GLU A 377 14.05 -1.14 -18.92
CA GLU A 377 14.14 -1.61 -17.53
C GLU A 377 14.74 -3.02 -17.46
N ARG A 378 14.27 -3.95 -18.28
CA ARG A 378 14.80 -5.31 -18.37
C ARG A 378 16.30 -5.31 -18.67
N ALA A 379 16.71 -4.54 -19.66
CA ALA A 379 18.12 -4.44 -20.05
C ALA A 379 18.98 -3.85 -18.92
N PHE A 380 18.47 -2.82 -18.22
CA PHE A 380 19.17 -2.21 -17.09
C PHE A 380 19.37 -3.22 -15.94
N PHE A 381 18.30 -3.86 -15.45
CA PHE A 381 18.40 -4.77 -14.31
C PHE A 381 19.18 -6.05 -14.64
N ARG A 382 19.12 -6.54 -15.88
CA ARG A 382 19.99 -7.65 -16.34
C ARG A 382 21.48 -7.27 -16.27
N ARG A 383 21.85 -6.09 -16.78
CA ARG A 383 23.25 -5.61 -16.71
C ARG A 383 23.70 -5.46 -15.27
N LEU A 384 22.86 -4.86 -14.42
CA LEU A 384 23.16 -4.63 -13.02
C LEU A 384 23.31 -5.96 -12.24
N ALA A 385 22.45 -6.94 -12.50
CA ALA A 385 22.54 -8.28 -11.91
C ALA A 385 23.80 -9.07 -12.35
N ALA A 386 24.28 -8.84 -13.57
CA ALA A 386 25.46 -9.49 -14.14
C ALA A 386 26.78 -8.75 -13.84
N ARG A 387 26.73 -7.69 -13.06
CA ARG A 387 27.90 -6.83 -12.78
C ARG A 387 29.09 -7.57 -12.20
N ARG A 388 30.29 -7.12 -12.56
CA ARG A 388 31.58 -7.57 -12.02
C ARG A 388 32.36 -6.39 -11.43
N PRO A 389 32.87 -6.47 -10.19
CA PRO A 389 32.58 -7.51 -9.20
C PRO A 389 31.10 -7.49 -8.79
N PRO A 390 30.54 -8.59 -8.25
CA PRO A 390 29.09 -8.68 -7.96
C PRO A 390 28.67 -7.68 -6.88
N LEU A 391 27.39 -7.29 -6.92
CA LEU A 391 26.77 -6.47 -5.87
C LEU A 391 26.79 -7.21 -4.51
N PRO A 392 26.84 -6.49 -3.38
CA PRO A 392 26.68 -7.10 -2.06
C PRO A 392 25.36 -7.85 -1.94
N THR A 393 25.31 -8.91 -1.14
CA THR A 393 24.19 -9.86 -1.09
C THR A 393 22.80 -9.23 -0.93
N PRO A 394 22.51 -8.31 0.01
CA PRO A 394 21.17 -7.73 0.10
C PRO A 394 20.77 -6.97 -1.16
N PHE A 395 21.68 -6.16 -1.69
CA PHE A 395 21.42 -5.37 -2.90
C PHE A 395 21.28 -6.28 -4.12
N ARG A 396 22.15 -7.27 -4.27
CA ARG A 396 22.09 -8.25 -5.37
C ARG A 396 20.78 -9.03 -5.38
N SER A 397 20.32 -9.50 -4.22
CA SER A 397 19.08 -10.26 -4.10
C SER A 397 17.87 -9.43 -4.52
N SER A 398 17.81 -8.17 -4.10
CA SER A 398 16.76 -7.23 -4.52
C SER A 398 16.81 -6.96 -6.03
N VAL A 399 18.00 -6.73 -6.59
CA VAL A 399 18.20 -6.50 -8.04
C VAL A 399 17.82 -7.73 -8.86
N LEU A 400 18.15 -8.93 -8.41
CA LEU A 400 17.77 -10.18 -9.10
C LEU A 400 16.27 -10.35 -9.15
N PHE A 401 15.57 -10.07 -8.05
CA PHE A 401 14.12 -10.15 -8.05
C PHE A 401 13.49 -9.04 -8.90
N ARG A 402 14.04 -7.82 -8.85
CA ARG A 402 13.58 -6.71 -9.71
C ARG A 402 13.81 -7.01 -11.20
N ALA A 403 14.91 -7.69 -11.55
CA ALA A 403 15.15 -8.18 -12.90
C ALA A 403 14.06 -9.17 -13.36
N TYR A 404 13.66 -10.10 -12.48
CA TYR A 404 12.53 -10.99 -12.77
C TYR A 404 11.25 -10.22 -13.07
N LEU A 405 10.95 -9.18 -12.30
CA LEU A 405 9.73 -8.39 -12.51
C LEU A 405 9.73 -7.66 -13.85
N ALA A 406 10.89 -7.15 -14.26
CA ALA A 406 11.03 -6.52 -15.57
C ALA A 406 10.86 -7.53 -16.73
N GLU A 407 11.41 -8.74 -16.59
CA GLU A 407 11.18 -9.85 -17.53
C GLU A 407 9.72 -10.24 -17.63
N ARG A 408 9.06 -10.36 -16.48
CA ARG A 408 7.63 -10.65 -16.39
C ARG A 408 6.79 -9.62 -17.13
N ASP A 409 7.07 -8.34 -16.91
CA ASP A 409 6.35 -7.25 -17.57
C ASP A 409 6.50 -7.27 -19.09
N VAL A 410 7.70 -7.51 -19.59
CA VAL A 410 7.95 -7.64 -21.03
C VAL A 410 7.23 -8.87 -21.59
N TYR A 411 7.36 -10.02 -20.91
CA TYR A 411 6.73 -11.26 -21.36
C TYR A 411 5.21 -11.15 -21.48
N VAL A 412 4.55 -10.70 -20.40
CA VAL A 412 3.08 -10.63 -20.35
C VAL A 412 2.53 -9.72 -21.46
N ARG A 413 3.20 -8.59 -21.72
CA ARG A 413 2.78 -7.65 -22.76
C ARG A 413 3.01 -8.18 -24.17
N SER A 414 4.18 -8.76 -24.39
CA SER A 414 4.52 -9.34 -25.69
C SER A 414 3.60 -10.51 -26.03
N ALA A 415 3.30 -11.36 -25.07
CA ALA A 415 2.38 -12.47 -25.23
C ALA A 415 0.94 -11.99 -25.50
N ALA A 416 0.48 -10.97 -24.78
CA ALA A 416 -0.85 -10.38 -25.01
C ALA A 416 -0.95 -9.76 -26.41
N ALA A 417 0.06 -8.99 -26.84
CA ALA A 417 0.11 -8.40 -28.17
C ALA A 417 0.11 -9.48 -29.28
N ALA A 418 0.85 -10.57 -29.07
CA ALA A 418 0.88 -11.69 -30.02
C ALA A 418 -0.47 -12.42 -30.11
N VAL A 419 -1.15 -12.67 -28.99
CA VAL A 419 -2.51 -13.25 -28.98
C VAL A 419 -3.47 -12.36 -29.76
N LEU A 420 -3.41 -11.03 -29.56
CA LEU A 420 -4.24 -10.10 -30.33
C LEU A 420 -3.96 -10.14 -31.81
N ALA A 421 -2.68 -10.18 -32.20
CA ALA A 421 -2.30 -10.30 -33.62
C ALA A 421 -2.87 -11.57 -34.25
N LEU A 422 -2.78 -12.71 -33.54
CA LEU A 422 -3.38 -13.97 -33.99
C LEU A 422 -4.89 -13.90 -34.11
N ARG A 423 -5.59 -13.24 -33.19
CA ARG A 423 -7.05 -13.02 -33.30
C ARG A 423 -7.41 -12.18 -34.52
N ARG A 424 -6.59 -11.17 -34.86
CA ARG A 424 -6.78 -10.38 -36.09
C ARG A 424 -6.56 -11.19 -37.34
N ILE A 425 -5.56 -12.08 -37.38
CA ILE A 425 -5.34 -13.00 -38.48
C ILE A 425 -6.54 -13.95 -38.64
N LEU A 426 -6.99 -14.55 -37.51
CA LEU A 426 -8.17 -15.42 -37.49
C LEU A 426 -9.43 -14.73 -38.06
N ALA A 427 -9.62 -13.47 -37.68
CA ALA A 427 -10.80 -12.71 -38.13
C ALA A 427 -10.76 -12.34 -39.63
N ARG A 428 -9.58 -12.26 -40.26
CA ARG A 428 -9.38 -11.88 -41.64
C ARG A 428 -9.26 -13.09 -42.56
N GLY A 429 -8.40 -14.05 -42.19
CA GLY A 429 -8.02 -15.19 -43.01
C GLY A 429 -8.64 -16.53 -42.61
N GLY A 430 -9.43 -16.51 -41.50
CA GLY A 430 -10.03 -17.73 -40.98
C GLY A 430 -9.03 -18.67 -40.29
N PRO A 431 -9.52 -19.84 -39.82
CA PRO A 431 -8.73 -20.76 -39.00
C PRO A 431 -7.62 -21.50 -39.77
N ALA A 432 -7.66 -21.53 -41.06
CA ALA A 432 -6.68 -22.21 -41.94
C ALA A 432 -5.46 -21.34 -42.30
N ASP A 433 -5.44 -20.06 -41.90
CA ASP A 433 -4.31 -19.17 -42.18
C ASP A 433 -2.99 -19.71 -41.57
N PRO A 434 -1.94 -19.96 -42.40
CA PRO A 434 -0.68 -20.53 -41.90
C PRO A 434 0.06 -19.61 -40.89
N GLY A 435 -0.25 -18.34 -40.84
CA GLY A 435 0.26 -17.40 -39.84
C GLY A 435 -0.20 -17.76 -38.44
N ILE A 436 -1.38 -18.39 -38.31
CA ILE A 436 -1.91 -18.80 -37.00
C ILE A 436 -1.04 -19.92 -36.39
N ALA A 437 -0.76 -20.97 -37.17
CA ALA A 437 0.04 -22.09 -36.70
C ALA A 437 1.46 -21.63 -36.29
N ARG A 438 2.11 -20.80 -37.13
CA ARG A 438 3.43 -20.21 -36.82
C ARG A 438 3.40 -19.35 -35.57
N GLY A 439 2.37 -18.51 -35.40
CA GLY A 439 2.26 -17.62 -34.24
C GLY A 439 1.98 -18.38 -32.96
N ILE A 440 1.14 -19.43 -32.98
CA ILE A 440 0.92 -20.30 -31.82
C ILE A 440 2.23 -21.00 -31.40
N ALA A 441 2.98 -21.57 -32.36
CA ALA A 441 4.25 -22.21 -32.08
C ALA A 441 5.28 -21.22 -31.50
N ALA A 442 5.31 -19.98 -31.97
CA ALA A 442 6.15 -18.93 -31.41
C ALA A 442 5.78 -18.60 -29.94
N LEU A 443 4.47 -18.47 -29.65
CA LEU A 443 3.98 -18.25 -28.28
C LEU A 443 4.29 -19.43 -27.35
N GLN A 444 4.22 -20.68 -27.83
CA GLN A 444 4.59 -21.87 -27.05
C GLN A 444 6.08 -21.87 -26.69
N ARG A 445 6.97 -21.54 -27.64
CA ARG A 445 8.41 -21.40 -27.35
C ARG A 445 8.65 -20.29 -26.31
N HIS A 446 8.08 -19.11 -26.51
CA HIS A 446 8.20 -17.98 -25.60
C HIS A 446 7.68 -18.31 -24.19
N ALA A 447 6.57 -19.07 -24.08
CA ALA A 447 6.08 -19.59 -22.81
C ALA A 447 7.05 -20.59 -22.17
N GLY A 448 7.81 -21.37 -22.97
CA GLY A 448 8.89 -22.25 -22.51
C GLY A 448 10.06 -21.48 -21.91
N GLU A 449 10.49 -20.44 -22.58
CA GLU A 449 11.57 -19.55 -22.14
C GLU A 449 11.19 -18.84 -20.84
N PHE A 450 10.00 -18.27 -20.77
CA PHE A 450 9.53 -17.59 -19.54
C PHE A 450 9.38 -18.53 -18.34
N ALA A 451 9.09 -19.82 -18.56
CA ALA A 451 9.09 -20.79 -17.45
C ALA A 451 10.47 -20.93 -16.78
N SER A 452 11.55 -20.79 -17.54
CA SER A 452 12.92 -20.78 -16.97
C SER A 452 13.16 -19.50 -16.17
N VAL A 453 12.69 -18.36 -16.70
CA VAL A 453 12.74 -17.06 -16.01
C VAL A 453 11.95 -17.11 -14.69
N ALA A 454 10.74 -17.69 -14.68
CA ALA A 454 9.94 -17.84 -13.48
C ALA A 454 10.62 -18.69 -12.39
N ARG A 455 11.25 -19.82 -12.77
CA ARG A 455 12.04 -20.62 -11.82
C ARG A 455 13.20 -19.82 -11.21
N SER A 456 13.89 -18.98 -12.01
CA SER A 456 14.94 -18.09 -11.51
C SER A 456 14.39 -17.00 -10.60
N GLY A 457 13.23 -16.41 -10.98
CA GLY A 457 12.49 -15.45 -10.17
C GLY A 457 12.08 -16.02 -8.80
N ARG A 458 11.63 -17.28 -8.75
CA ARG A 458 11.30 -17.94 -7.50
C ARG A 458 12.51 -18.12 -6.59
N ARG A 459 13.67 -18.52 -7.14
CA ARG A 459 14.91 -18.58 -6.37
C ARG A 459 15.34 -17.20 -5.85
N ALA A 460 15.21 -16.16 -6.68
CA ALA A 460 15.51 -14.78 -6.28
C ALA A 460 14.58 -14.29 -5.16
N ALA A 461 13.27 -14.56 -5.28
CA ALA A 461 12.29 -14.19 -4.26
C ALA A 461 12.56 -14.88 -2.92
N ARG A 462 12.86 -16.20 -2.92
CA ARG A 462 13.25 -16.95 -1.73
C ARG A 462 14.55 -16.46 -1.13
N GLY A 463 15.55 -16.18 -1.96
CA GLY A 463 16.84 -15.64 -1.52
C GLY A 463 16.67 -14.28 -0.85
N LEU A 464 15.84 -13.41 -1.42
CA LEU A 464 15.53 -12.10 -0.84
C LEU A 464 14.80 -12.23 0.50
N TRP A 465 13.79 -13.10 0.59
CA TRP A 465 13.04 -13.35 1.81
C TRP A 465 13.91 -13.93 2.92
N GLY A 466 14.66 -14.98 2.61
CA GLY A 466 15.49 -15.70 3.57
C GLY A 466 16.69 -14.94 4.14
N LEU A 467 16.97 -13.72 3.63
CA LEU A 467 18.03 -12.87 4.20
C LEU A 467 17.73 -12.49 5.65
N THR A 468 16.47 -12.19 5.94
CA THR A 468 16.07 -11.65 7.24
C THR A 468 14.93 -12.41 7.90
N ARG A 469 14.25 -13.32 7.18
CA ARG A 469 13.03 -14.02 7.60
C ARG A 469 13.19 -15.53 7.56
N ASP A 470 12.21 -16.25 8.09
CA ASP A 470 12.20 -17.71 8.01
C ASP A 470 12.04 -18.16 6.54
N ALA A 471 13.07 -18.81 6.01
CA ALA A 471 13.08 -19.29 4.64
C ALA A 471 12.08 -20.44 4.35
N ARG A 472 11.51 -21.05 5.41
CA ARG A 472 10.44 -22.05 5.29
C ARG A 472 9.08 -21.45 4.95
N VAL A 473 8.90 -20.15 5.25
CA VAL A 473 7.66 -19.43 4.99
C VAL A 473 7.69 -18.88 3.55
N VAL A 474 6.58 -19.06 2.84
CA VAL A 474 6.38 -18.50 1.50
C VAL A 474 6.09 -17.01 1.62
N GLY A 475 7.05 -16.18 1.27
CA GLY A 475 6.87 -14.74 1.28
C GLY A 475 6.02 -14.23 0.10
N PRO A 476 5.50 -12.99 0.18
CA PRO A 476 4.60 -12.42 -0.81
C PRO A 476 5.24 -12.32 -2.21
N ASN A 477 6.55 -12.10 -2.31
CA ASN A 477 7.25 -12.09 -3.58
C ASN A 477 7.27 -13.47 -4.24
N GLU A 478 7.48 -14.54 -3.47
CA GLU A 478 7.41 -15.91 -3.99
C GLU A 478 5.98 -16.28 -4.39
N ALA A 479 4.98 -15.85 -3.62
CA ALA A 479 3.57 -16.07 -3.95
C ALA A 479 3.19 -15.48 -5.32
N VAL A 480 3.69 -14.30 -5.66
CA VAL A 480 3.53 -13.70 -7.01
C VAL A 480 4.11 -14.62 -8.09
N VAL A 481 5.35 -15.11 -7.90
CA VAL A 481 5.98 -15.99 -8.90
C VAL A 481 5.23 -17.31 -9.05
N ARG A 482 4.77 -17.91 -7.95
CA ARG A 482 3.92 -19.13 -8.01
C ARG A 482 2.61 -18.89 -8.77
N SER A 483 1.97 -17.74 -8.56
CA SER A 483 0.79 -17.34 -9.33
C SER A 483 1.10 -17.22 -10.83
N ASP A 484 2.26 -16.66 -11.18
CA ASP A 484 2.71 -16.58 -12.57
C ASP A 484 2.98 -17.97 -13.17
N GLU A 485 3.54 -18.92 -12.41
CA GLU A 485 3.76 -20.30 -12.85
C GLU A 485 2.44 -21.03 -13.15
N VAL A 486 1.41 -20.84 -12.28
CA VAL A 486 0.06 -21.39 -12.49
C VAL A 486 -0.58 -20.83 -13.76
N ARG A 487 -0.45 -19.53 -14.00
CA ARG A 487 -0.98 -18.88 -15.19
C ARG A 487 -0.26 -19.32 -16.46
N LEU A 488 1.05 -19.50 -16.37
CA LEU A 488 1.84 -20.01 -17.48
C LEU A 488 1.44 -21.43 -17.85
N ALA A 489 1.15 -22.28 -16.87
CA ALA A 489 0.60 -23.60 -17.12
C ALA A 489 -0.78 -23.53 -17.82
N SER A 490 -1.65 -22.65 -17.35
CA SER A 490 -2.96 -22.39 -17.98
C SER A 490 -2.82 -21.86 -19.40
N LEU A 491 -1.85 -20.98 -19.67
CA LEU A 491 -1.56 -20.47 -21.01
C LEU A 491 -1.09 -21.58 -21.95
N ARG A 492 -0.22 -22.46 -21.49
CA ARG A 492 0.27 -23.59 -22.27
C ARG A 492 -0.87 -24.54 -22.68
N LEU A 493 -1.77 -24.84 -21.73
CA LEU A 493 -2.95 -25.65 -22.02
C LEU A 493 -3.88 -24.97 -23.04
N TRP A 494 -4.10 -23.66 -22.88
CA TRP A 494 -4.90 -22.88 -23.82
C TRP A 494 -4.26 -22.87 -25.23
N LEU A 495 -2.95 -22.63 -25.33
CA LEU A 495 -2.22 -22.68 -26.61
C LEU A 495 -2.26 -24.07 -27.27
N ALA A 496 -2.18 -25.14 -26.50
CA ALA A 496 -2.32 -26.50 -27.00
C ALA A 496 -3.74 -26.76 -27.60
N ARG A 497 -4.78 -26.18 -26.99
CA ARG A 497 -6.14 -26.19 -27.54
C ARG A 497 -6.23 -25.36 -28.82
N CYS A 498 -5.63 -24.19 -28.86
CA CYS A 498 -5.57 -23.35 -30.05
C CYS A 498 -4.84 -24.03 -31.20
N ALA A 499 -3.75 -24.77 -30.93
CA ALA A 499 -3.03 -25.54 -31.97
C ALA A 499 -3.90 -26.64 -32.62
N ARG A 500 -4.73 -27.34 -31.80
CA ARG A 500 -5.66 -28.35 -32.31
C ARG A 500 -6.88 -27.75 -33.01
N ARG A 501 -7.36 -26.60 -32.49
CA ARG A 501 -8.56 -25.92 -32.98
C ARG A 501 -8.32 -24.40 -33.02
N PRO A 502 -7.81 -23.83 -34.12
CA PRO A 502 -7.46 -22.41 -34.21
C PRO A 502 -8.59 -21.45 -33.84
N ALA A 503 -9.86 -21.81 -34.09
CA ALA A 503 -11.02 -21.03 -33.66
C ALA A 503 -11.07 -20.79 -32.11
N HIS A 504 -10.36 -21.61 -31.32
CA HIS A 504 -10.25 -21.43 -29.87
C HIS A 504 -9.51 -20.14 -29.48
N LEU A 505 -8.74 -19.53 -30.41
CA LEU A 505 -8.14 -18.20 -30.22
C LEU A 505 -9.18 -17.10 -29.88
N ALA A 506 -10.43 -17.27 -30.32
CA ALA A 506 -11.52 -16.34 -30.03
C ALA A 506 -11.99 -16.40 -28.56
N THR A 507 -11.63 -17.45 -27.80
CA THR A 507 -11.99 -17.59 -26.38
C THR A 507 -11.07 -16.76 -25.48
N SER A 508 -11.49 -16.52 -24.23
CA SER A 508 -10.64 -15.88 -23.23
C SER A 508 -9.30 -16.59 -23.08
N SER A 509 -8.21 -15.82 -23.06
CA SER A 509 -6.87 -16.35 -22.87
C SER A 509 -6.33 -15.98 -21.48
N PRO A 510 -5.45 -16.79 -20.89
CA PRO A 510 -4.84 -16.47 -19.60
C PRO A 510 -3.93 -15.23 -19.62
N VAL A 511 -3.50 -14.78 -20.80
CA VAL A 511 -2.63 -13.60 -20.99
C VAL A 511 -3.44 -12.33 -21.16
N CYS A 512 -4.53 -12.43 -21.92
CA CYS A 512 -5.47 -11.32 -22.09
C CYS A 512 -6.56 -11.49 -21.03
N GLY A 513 -6.32 -11.27 -19.80
CA GLY A 513 -7.13 -11.46 -18.60
C GLY A 513 -8.65 -11.70 -18.74
N ALA A 514 -9.33 -11.90 -17.64
CA ALA A 514 -10.78 -11.74 -17.62
C ALA A 514 -11.11 -10.28 -17.96
N TRP A 515 -12.21 -10.08 -18.69
CA TRP A 515 -12.72 -8.73 -18.93
C TRP A 515 -12.86 -7.97 -17.60
N GLN A 516 -12.42 -6.71 -17.59
CA GLN A 516 -12.50 -5.83 -16.45
C GLN A 516 -13.38 -4.64 -16.81
N LEU A 517 -14.39 -4.40 -16.01
CA LEU A 517 -15.10 -3.12 -16.03
C LEU A 517 -14.30 -2.12 -15.19
N ARG A 518 -13.84 -1.06 -15.83
CA ARG A 518 -13.08 0.03 -15.18
C ARG A 518 -13.86 1.31 -15.22
N PHE A 519 -13.81 2.04 -14.15
CA PHE A 519 -14.41 3.36 -14.05
C PHE A 519 -13.80 4.15 -12.90
N ASP A 520 -13.97 5.46 -12.97
CA ASP A 520 -13.64 6.34 -11.87
C ASP A 520 -14.90 6.66 -11.08
N LEU A 521 -14.76 6.71 -9.76
CA LEU A 521 -15.71 7.31 -8.86
C LEU A 521 -15.16 8.66 -8.41
N LEU A 522 -15.99 9.68 -8.55
CA LEU A 522 -15.71 11.02 -8.05
C LEU A 522 -16.61 11.27 -6.85
N LEU A 523 -16.00 11.44 -5.67
CA LEU A 523 -16.66 11.60 -4.39
C LEU A 523 -16.49 13.05 -3.94
N PRO A 524 -17.48 13.94 -4.13
CA PRO A 524 -17.37 15.33 -3.71
C PRO A 524 -17.44 15.50 -2.20
N GLU A 525 -18.01 14.53 -1.48
CA GLU A 525 -18.21 14.53 -0.03
C GLU A 525 -17.74 13.21 0.59
N PRO A 526 -17.31 13.22 1.87
CA PRO A 526 -16.99 11.99 2.57
C PRO A 526 -18.25 11.15 2.73
N ALA A 527 -18.17 9.89 2.28
CA ALA A 527 -19.28 8.98 2.34
C ALA A 527 -18.82 7.54 2.41
N VAL A 528 -19.55 6.69 3.12
CA VAL A 528 -19.43 5.25 3.00
C VAL A 528 -20.27 4.82 1.81
N GLN A 529 -19.64 4.32 0.78
CA GLN A 529 -20.30 3.87 -0.44
C GLN A 529 -20.02 2.39 -0.66
N ARG A 530 -21.06 1.60 -0.90
CA ARG A 530 -20.89 0.26 -1.43
C ARG A 530 -21.10 0.31 -2.94
N VAL A 531 -20.05 -0.02 -3.68
CA VAL A 531 -20.08 -0.08 -5.15
C VAL A 531 -20.22 -1.53 -5.55
N VAL A 532 -21.23 -1.82 -6.36
CA VAL A 532 -21.54 -3.17 -6.83
C VAL A 532 -21.54 -3.16 -8.35
N VAL A 533 -20.84 -4.10 -8.95
CA VAL A 533 -20.95 -4.39 -10.38
C VAL A 533 -21.81 -5.65 -10.53
N GLU A 534 -22.86 -5.53 -11.33
CA GLU A 534 -23.82 -6.59 -11.55
C GLU A 534 -23.89 -6.91 -13.05
N ARG A 535 -24.16 -8.16 -13.39
CA ARG A 535 -24.50 -8.60 -14.75
C ARG A 535 -25.95 -9.03 -14.80
N GLN A 536 -26.54 -8.95 -15.96
CA GLN A 536 -27.87 -9.51 -16.18
C GLN A 536 -27.77 -11.00 -16.55
N ALA A 537 -28.38 -11.86 -15.75
CA ALA A 537 -28.50 -13.27 -16.04
C ALA A 537 -29.45 -13.52 -17.23
N LYS A 538 -29.43 -14.72 -17.82
CA LYS A 538 -30.29 -15.10 -18.94
C LYS A 538 -31.80 -14.98 -18.64
N GLY A 539 -32.18 -15.07 -17.38
CA GLY A 539 -33.55 -14.87 -16.90
C GLY A 539 -33.92 -13.40 -16.61
N GLY A 540 -33.06 -12.42 -16.94
CA GLY A 540 -33.30 -10.99 -16.74
C GLY A 540 -32.97 -10.48 -15.34
N ALA A 541 -32.69 -11.35 -14.37
CA ALA A 541 -32.28 -10.96 -13.01
C ALA A 541 -30.86 -10.38 -13.00
N TRP A 542 -30.59 -9.46 -12.07
CA TRP A 542 -29.27 -8.90 -11.87
C TRP A 542 -28.49 -9.67 -10.81
N GLU A 543 -27.33 -10.17 -11.17
CA GLU A 543 -26.41 -10.93 -10.30
C GLU A 543 -25.18 -10.10 -9.99
N GLU A 544 -24.82 -10.02 -8.71
CA GLU A 544 -23.61 -9.38 -8.26
C GLU A 544 -22.38 -10.17 -8.77
N VAL A 545 -21.49 -9.49 -9.47
CA VAL A 545 -20.22 -10.08 -9.93
C VAL A 545 -19.03 -9.54 -9.17
N HIS A 546 -19.15 -8.34 -8.57
CA HIS A 546 -18.14 -7.75 -7.72
C HIS A 546 -18.73 -6.65 -6.85
N ALA A 547 -18.30 -6.58 -5.59
CA ALA A 547 -18.63 -5.48 -4.70
C ALA A 547 -17.41 -4.99 -3.92
N ARG A 548 -17.37 -3.70 -3.65
CA ARG A 548 -16.37 -3.06 -2.80
C ARG A 548 -17.00 -1.95 -1.99
N THR A 549 -16.69 -1.89 -0.71
CA THR A 549 -17.03 -0.75 0.13
C THR A 549 -15.90 0.26 0.06
N LEU A 550 -16.24 1.50 -0.25
CA LEU A 550 -15.33 2.64 -0.25
C LEU A 550 -15.68 3.53 0.94
N VAL A 551 -14.67 3.97 1.64
CA VAL A 551 -14.81 4.92 2.73
C VAL A 551 -13.87 6.07 2.46
N GLU A 552 -14.41 7.27 2.48
CA GLU A 552 -13.65 8.50 2.29
C GLU A 552 -13.86 9.43 3.48
N PHE A 553 -12.81 10.13 3.86
CA PHE A 553 -12.81 11.11 4.92
C PHE A 553 -12.45 12.49 4.35
N ARG A 554 -13.08 13.54 4.86
CA ARG A 554 -12.80 14.91 4.48
C ARG A 554 -12.44 15.74 5.71
N ALA A 555 -11.40 16.56 5.61
CA ALA A 555 -11.02 17.47 6.67
C ALA A 555 -12.09 18.53 6.94
N GLU A 556 -12.36 18.84 8.20
CA GLU A 556 -13.30 19.89 8.62
C GLU A 556 -13.01 21.24 7.99
N ALA A 557 -11.72 21.57 7.82
CA ALA A 557 -11.26 22.84 7.27
C ALA A 557 -10.90 22.80 5.78
N ALA A 558 -11.22 21.73 5.06
CA ALA A 558 -10.91 21.65 3.65
C ALA A 558 -11.86 22.53 2.84
N ARG A 559 -11.35 23.50 2.09
CA ARG A 559 -12.08 24.07 0.96
C ARG A 559 -12.43 22.96 -0.01
N PRO A 560 -13.61 22.96 -0.66
CA PRO A 560 -13.94 21.96 -1.66
C PRO A 560 -12.92 22.06 -2.79
N ARG A 561 -11.89 21.20 -2.76
CA ARG A 561 -11.03 20.90 -3.90
C ARG A 561 -11.78 19.97 -4.82
N SER A 562 -11.23 19.70 -5.98
CA SER A 562 -11.76 18.71 -6.94
C SER A 562 -12.22 17.45 -6.22
N PRO A 563 -13.30 16.82 -6.65
CA PRO A 563 -13.81 15.60 -6.02
C PRO A 563 -12.72 14.53 -5.95
N ILE A 564 -12.72 13.77 -4.87
CA ILE A 564 -11.79 12.64 -4.69
C ILE A 564 -12.05 11.62 -5.78
N ARG A 565 -11.03 11.32 -6.58
CA ARG A 565 -11.11 10.33 -7.64
C ARG A 565 -10.59 8.98 -7.17
N LYS A 566 -11.45 7.95 -7.21
CA LYS A 566 -11.09 6.56 -6.98
C LYS A 566 -11.22 5.74 -8.24
N GLU A 567 -10.15 5.09 -8.65
CA GLU A 567 -10.19 4.12 -9.75
C GLU A 567 -10.79 2.81 -9.25
N PHE A 568 -11.75 2.30 -10.00
CA PHE A 568 -12.44 1.04 -9.72
C PHE A 568 -12.20 0.05 -10.87
N SER A 569 -11.93 -1.21 -10.54
CA SER A 569 -11.81 -2.28 -11.51
C SER A 569 -12.52 -3.52 -10.98
N ALA A 570 -13.45 -4.03 -11.75
CA ALA A 570 -14.24 -5.21 -11.41
C ALA A 570 -14.08 -6.29 -12.49
N PRO A 571 -13.82 -7.56 -12.15
CA PRO A 571 -13.80 -8.65 -13.11
C PRO A 571 -15.21 -8.91 -13.66
N VAL A 572 -15.30 -9.11 -14.96
CA VAL A 572 -16.56 -9.41 -15.67
C VAL A 572 -16.42 -10.77 -16.35
N PRO A 573 -17.14 -11.78 -15.88
CA PRO A 573 -17.05 -13.15 -16.45
C PRO A 573 -17.52 -13.25 -17.90
N ASP A 574 -18.54 -12.47 -18.25
CA ASP A 574 -19.15 -12.45 -19.60
C ASP A 574 -19.29 -11.00 -20.09
N PRO A 575 -18.42 -10.56 -21.01
CA PRO A 575 -18.48 -9.20 -21.54
C PRO A 575 -19.66 -8.95 -22.50
N GLY A 576 -20.33 -9.99 -22.93
CA GLY A 576 -21.52 -9.92 -23.81
C GLY A 576 -22.83 -9.69 -23.03
N ALA A 577 -22.85 -9.94 -21.74
CA ALA A 577 -24.00 -9.72 -20.89
C ALA A 577 -24.17 -8.21 -20.55
N PRO A 578 -25.40 -7.71 -20.42
CA PRO A 578 -25.61 -6.37 -19.89
C PRO A 578 -25.02 -6.21 -18.50
N LEU A 579 -24.37 -5.09 -18.28
CA LEU A 579 -23.72 -4.74 -17.00
C LEU A 579 -24.41 -3.53 -16.39
N ARG A 580 -24.37 -3.44 -15.06
CA ARG A 580 -24.69 -2.20 -14.36
C ARG A 580 -23.75 -1.94 -13.21
N ILE A 581 -23.52 -0.67 -12.92
CA ILE A 581 -22.85 -0.20 -11.70
C ILE A 581 -23.94 0.29 -10.77
N ALA A 582 -24.01 -0.26 -9.57
CA ALA A 582 -24.89 0.20 -8.52
C ALA A 582 -24.04 0.79 -7.38
N VAL A 583 -24.43 1.95 -6.89
CA VAL A 583 -23.80 2.61 -5.74
C VAL A 583 -24.82 2.75 -4.63
N ARG A 584 -24.49 2.22 -3.45
CA ARG A 584 -25.34 2.29 -2.25
C ARG A 584 -24.57 3.01 -1.16
N GLY A 585 -25.18 4.02 -0.55
CA GLY A 585 -24.56 4.79 0.52
C GLY A 585 -25.14 6.18 0.67
N VAL A 586 -24.44 7.02 1.41
CA VAL A 586 -24.84 8.40 1.71
C VAL A 586 -23.91 9.35 0.97
N GLY A 587 -24.46 10.40 0.37
CA GLY A 587 -23.72 11.43 -0.35
C GLY A 587 -23.82 11.32 -1.86
N ARG A 588 -23.15 12.24 -2.55
CA ARG A 588 -23.15 12.37 -4.02
C ARG A 588 -21.98 11.63 -4.62
N VAL A 589 -22.22 10.83 -5.62
CA VAL A 589 -21.17 10.08 -6.34
C VAL A 589 -21.32 10.28 -7.83
N THR A 590 -20.23 10.55 -8.51
CA THR A 590 -20.18 10.62 -9.97
C THR A 590 -19.37 9.47 -10.52
N VAL A 591 -19.87 8.76 -11.51
CA VAL A 591 -19.14 7.73 -12.25
C VAL A 591 -18.65 8.29 -13.57
N ALA A 592 -17.36 8.15 -13.83
CA ALA A 592 -16.71 8.67 -15.02
C ALA A 592 -15.77 7.62 -15.64
N ASN A 593 -15.34 7.88 -16.88
CA ASN A 593 -14.30 7.10 -17.57
C ASN A 593 -14.55 5.59 -17.61
N VAL A 594 -15.81 5.19 -17.86
CA VAL A 594 -16.17 3.76 -17.91
C VAL A 594 -15.63 3.10 -19.16
N GLU A 595 -14.92 2.00 -18.96
CA GLU A 595 -14.43 1.14 -20.03
C GLU A 595 -14.49 -0.34 -19.62
N LEU A 596 -14.80 -1.20 -20.59
CA LEU A 596 -14.71 -2.65 -20.45
C LEU A 596 -13.50 -3.12 -21.25
N THR A 597 -12.53 -3.76 -20.60
CA THR A 597 -11.29 -4.15 -21.26
C THR A 597 -10.82 -5.52 -20.80
N ASP A 598 -10.24 -6.30 -21.71
CA ASP A 598 -9.48 -7.51 -21.40
C ASP A 598 -7.97 -7.24 -21.29
N GLY A 599 -7.61 -5.93 -21.26
CA GLY A 599 -6.24 -5.44 -21.24
C GLY A 599 -5.67 -5.18 -22.65
N VAL A 600 -6.33 -5.63 -23.68
CA VAL A 600 -5.93 -5.51 -25.09
C VAL A 600 -6.98 -4.76 -25.88
N GLU A 601 -8.23 -5.17 -25.76
CA GLU A 601 -9.38 -4.52 -26.35
C GLU A 601 -10.05 -3.61 -25.31
N VAL A 602 -10.46 -2.42 -25.75
CA VAL A 602 -11.19 -1.47 -24.91
C VAL A 602 -12.52 -1.17 -25.56
N LEU A 603 -13.60 -1.60 -24.91
CA LEU A 603 -14.96 -1.28 -25.29
C LEU A 603 -15.44 -0.11 -24.43
N ARG A 604 -16.11 0.87 -25.07
CA ARG A 604 -16.70 2.00 -24.38
C ARG A 604 -18.22 1.92 -24.47
N PRO A 605 -18.95 2.28 -23.40
CA PRO A 605 -20.40 2.19 -23.43
C PRO A 605 -20.98 3.16 -24.46
N ARG A 606 -22.00 2.71 -25.18
CA ARG A 606 -22.79 3.54 -26.10
C ARG A 606 -24.04 4.01 -25.40
N GLY A 607 -24.00 5.20 -24.93
CA GLY A 607 -25.13 5.78 -24.20
C GLY A 607 -25.27 5.20 -22.80
N TRP A 608 -25.77 6.02 -21.91
CA TRP A 608 -26.02 5.70 -20.54
C TRP A 608 -27.52 5.68 -20.31
N ARG A 609 -28.03 4.60 -19.75
CA ARG A 609 -29.40 4.59 -19.25
C ARG A 609 -29.36 4.63 -17.74
N ALA A 610 -29.76 5.74 -17.17
CA ALA A 610 -29.96 5.84 -15.74
C ALA A 610 -31.25 5.13 -15.33
N ALA A 611 -31.15 4.21 -14.37
CA ALA A 611 -32.34 3.70 -13.70
C ALA A 611 -32.90 4.82 -12.78
N ARG A 612 -34.23 4.96 -12.73
CA ARG A 612 -34.98 6.03 -12.06
C ARG A 612 -34.27 6.68 -10.87
N ARG A 613 -34.08 8.03 -10.95
CA ARG A 613 -33.52 8.98 -9.95
C ARG A 613 -32.03 9.32 -10.06
N SER A 614 -31.45 9.30 -11.24
CA SER A 614 -30.16 9.97 -11.45
C SER A 614 -30.37 11.35 -12.06
N VAL A 615 -29.72 12.35 -11.53
CA VAL A 615 -29.61 13.66 -12.16
C VAL A 615 -28.43 13.63 -13.10
N ILE A 616 -28.68 13.71 -14.40
CA ILE A 616 -27.62 13.86 -15.40
C ILE A 616 -27.18 15.32 -15.38
N GLY A 617 -26.01 15.58 -14.82
CA GLY A 617 -25.41 16.90 -14.88
C GLY A 617 -24.91 17.19 -16.30
N SER A 618 -25.37 18.24 -16.93
CA SER A 618 -25.15 18.59 -18.34
C SER A 618 -23.76 19.19 -18.65
N ARG A 619 -22.80 19.16 -17.75
CA ARG A 619 -21.42 19.59 -18.03
C ARG A 619 -20.50 18.38 -18.19
N ALA A 620 -20.39 17.93 -19.42
CA ALA A 620 -19.35 16.99 -19.80
C ALA A 620 -17.97 17.58 -19.52
N PRO A 621 -17.04 16.83 -18.88
CA PRO A 621 -15.63 17.21 -18.93
C PRO A 621 -15.19 17.22 -20.38
N LYS A 622 -14.27 18.10 -20.77
CA LYS A 622 -13.77 18.32 -22.15
C LYS A 622 -13.24 17.07 -22.88
N ALA A 623 -13.41 15.89 -22.32
CA ALA A 623 -12.96 14.60 -22.84
C ALA A 623 -14.12 13.62 -23.12
N GLY A 624 -15.31 14.06 -23.41
CA GLY A 624 -16.31 13.28 -24.19
C GLY A 624 -17.01 12.12 -23.47
N PHE A 625 -17.07 12.06 -22.14
CA PHE A 625 -17.79 11.01 -21.42
C PHE A 625 -18.92 11.58 -20.56
N PRO A 626 -20.11 10.94 -20.54
CA PRO A 626 -21.17 11.35 -19.66
C PRO A 626 -20.78 11.12 -18.21
N VAL A 627 -21.04 12.11 -17.39
CA VAL A 627 -20.89 12.09 -15.94
C VAL A 627 -22.25 11.75 -15.36
N LEU A 628 -22.31 10.79 -14.44
CA LEU A 628 -23.52 10.39 -13.77
C LEU A 628 -23.48 10.85 -12.32
N ASP A 629 -24.42 11.67 -11.92
CA ASP A 629 -24.60 12.10 -10.56
C ASP A 629 -25.71 11.27 -9.89
N TRP A 630 -25.42 10.70 -8.71
CA TRP A 630 -26.40 10.02 -7.89
C TRP A 630 -26.81 10.85 -6.70
N ASP A 631 -28.10 10.94 -6.48
CA ASP A 631 -28.65 11.54 -5.28
C ASP A 631 -29.00 10.47 -4.22
N ARG A 632 -29.08 10.89 -2.98
CA ARG A 632 -29.06 10.22 -1.67
C ARG A 632 -29.56 8.77 -1.48
N ASN A 633 -30.18 8.09 -2.42
CA ASN A 633 -30.91 6.83 -2.11
C ASN A 633 -30.67 5.64 -3.05
N ALA A 634 -29.45 5.39 -3.45
CA ALA A 634 -29.11 4.28 -4.34
C ALA A 634 -29.49 4.50 -5.81
N GLY A 635 -28.51 4.69 -6.67
CA GLY A 635 -28.63 4.70 -8.12
C GLY A 635 -27.96 3.49 -8.74
N ALA A 636 -28.52 2.98 -9.83
CA ALA A 636 -27.88 1.99 -10.67
C ALA A 636 -27.83 2.47 -12.13
N VAL A 637 -26.72 2.21 -12.80
CA VAL A 637 -26.52 2.55 -14.20
C VAL A 637 -26.35 1.30 -15.02
N ALA A 638 -27.24 1.10 -15.96
CA ALA A 638 -27.11 0.04 -16.93
C ALA A 638 -26.14 0.46 -18.05
N LEU A 639 -25.18 -0.39 -18.34
CA LEU A 639 -24.17 -0.19 -19.35
C LEU A 639 -24.45 -1.12 -20.54
N ALA A 640 -24.59 -0.56 -21.72
CA ALA A 640 -24.67 -1.32 -22.94
C ALA A 640 -23.33 -1.22 -23.70
N PHE A 641 -22.63 -2.32 -23.79
CA PHE A 641 -21.44 -2.46 -24.63
C PHE A 641 -21.87 -3.17 -25.92
N SER A 642 -21.80 -2.49 -27.06
CA SER A 642 -22.07 -3.18 -28.32
C SER A 642 -20.80 -3.78 -28.90
N ASN A 643 -20.77 -5.09 -28.97
CA ASN A 643 -19.92 -5.79 -29.94
C ASN A 643 -20.47 -5.50 -31.35
N LYS A 644 -20.09 -4.39 -31.95
CA LYS A 644 -20.21 -4.34 -33.41
C LYS A 644 -19.15 -5.26 -33.98
N LYS A 645 -19.49 -6.52 -34.21
CA LYS A 645 -18.92 -7.20 -35.38
C LYS A 645 -19.08 -6.21 -36.54
N ARG A 646 -17.98 -5.65 -36.99
CA ARG A 646 -17.97 -5.08 -38.33
C ARG A 646 -18.43 -6.23 -39.23
N ARG A 647 -19.64 -6.15 -39.77
CA ARG A 647 -20.01 -6.95 -40.92
C ARG A 647 -19.02 -6.62 -42.03
N PRO A 648 -18.61 -7.62 -42.82
CA PRO A 648 -17.60 -7.50 -43.85
C PRO A 648 -17.84 -6.36 -44.80
#